data_4b7194466f5074bd773094e8fe8b2340
#
_entry.id   4b7194466f5074bd773094e8fe8b2340
#
_cell.length_a   1.000
_cell.length_b   1.000
_cell.length_c   1.000
_cell.angle_alpha   90.00
_cell.angle_beta   90.00
_cell.angle_gamma   90.00
#
_symmetry.space_group_name_H-M   'P 1'
#
loop_
_entity.id
_entity.type
_entity.pdbx_description
1 polymer ?
#
loop_
_entity_poly.entity_id
_entity_poly.type
_entity_poly.pdbx_seq_one_letter_code
_entity_poly.pdbx_strand_id
1 'polypeptide(L)'
;MKGYIGLQSEYSLLNSTIRLETLFEEIKQRGYDTVFLSDDNNLYASYKFFSISTPIKRILGIRLSITHLEQHTSLYAYAISKKGHQNLIILSSLVQLSKNKTVDMGDLIKYQEDLIFISSGYTSDIDQAILKNDLLEARKRVENYRYLLKHFYLGLMVQTLKMEIEVAPKIAKLAEHYGIGLMPLHASNYIEDEASYDALIKIDHQDRIRFDEGDFGVPTYDRLIQSFSEYKPVFSTLEQVFGKVSYVPEKVVFELPNPLEKGISSKSYLKDLCDVGLSLRHKKQPFEHPEKYKERLNYELSVIDKMGYNNYFLVVWDFVKYAKKEGIMVGPGRGSAAGSLVSFALGITDVDPIKYDLLFERFLNPERISMPDIDLDFPDNKRDDVIRYVQAKYGKHHVVSITTFGTFQVKSSIRDICRTQGLSVADTNRIVKLATEAYEITDPKTEDILKLAQSIEGLPRHTGTHAAGIILSSVDLSRIIPLQSGSSDLYQSQLEAEDLEKMGLLKIDFLGIRNLQIIKETLGLIEKKNIKIDLYNLPLNDKKTFDLLSKADTVGVFQLESVGMKRVLTKLKPNQFEDLVAILALFRPGPMDNIDIYIERRAGQKFDYIDEELKDILAPTYGIIIYQEQIMKIASKFANYTLAEADLLRRGVSKKDKDILENERVKFIQKAVQNHKSEALANKIYDYILKFALYGFNRSHSVAYAMVAYQMAYLKAHHFDAFMTVLLSSVASNTEQVIDYISKLKEKGIKVLKPNIQVSDFDFLLTDKGIIYPLLAIKNIGTQTVLKIKEARASGPFQDYDDFKKRLSNDLNDKIMEAFIFSGALDGFGLNKRTLYENRQLVHKDYELFVSDIVMKTYDEYPLEVLIEKEKTALGFNLSMTPISVYQDIIQKHQLTPLSEIEKTTKTLGMVKRVKVIHTKQGKPMAFIEVSDGDTTLDVTVFPEVYAKYGMLLSSKSLLIFTIEPNQYEGKKYILNRIEVIADETTSTELQ
;
A
#
# COMPACT_ATOMS: atom_id res chain seq x y z
N MET A 1 -36.33 16.30 25.20
CA MET A 1 -35.22 16.03 24.30
C MET A 1 -34.26 17.23 24.34
N LYS A 2 -33.02 16.98 24.73
CA LYS A 2 -31.99 18.00 24.87
C LYS A 2 -30.95 17.82 23.76
N GLY A 3 -31.08 18.53 22.65
CA GLY A 3 -30.22 18.46 21.47
C GLY A 3 -30.38 19.68 20.58
N TYR A 4 -29.58 19.75 19.54
CA TYR A 4 -29.59 20.80 18.52
C TYR A 4 -29.07 20.27 17.19
N ILE A 5 -29.30 20.98 16.09
CA ILE A 5 -28.90 20.66 14.73
C ILE A 5 -27.51 21.24 14.42
N GLY A 6 -26.64 20.54 13.71
CA GLY A 6 -25.37 21.09 13.15
C GLY A 6 -24.09 20.57 13.80
N LEU A 7 -24.14 19.48 14.60
CA LEU A 7 -22.93 18.86 15.11
C LEU A 7 -22.26 18.01 14.01
N GLN A 8 -20.95 18.21 13.84
CA GLN A 8 -20.12 17.51 12.87
C GLN A 8 -19.04 16.70 13.57
N SER A 9 -18.72 15.49 13.07
CA SER A 9 -17.63 14.67 13.57
C SER A 9 -16.32 14.87 12.81
N GLU A 10 -15.26 14.22 13.28
CA GLU A 10 -13.96 14.10 12.60
C GLU A 10 -14.06 13.64 11.15
N TYR A 11 -15.18 13.04 10.75
CA TYR A 11 -15.47 12.62 9.39
C TYR A 11 -15.99 13.73 8.47
N SER A 12 -16.24 14.92 8.99
CA SER A 12 -16.23 16.17 8.22
C SER A 12 -14.78 16.59 8.02
N LEU A 13 -14.08 15.90 7.12
CA LEU A 13 -12.63 15.92 6.96
C LEU A 13 -12.06 17.36 6.95
N LEU A 14 -11.04 17.60 7.75
CA LEU A 14 -10.38 18.91 7.92
C LEU A 14 -11.32 20.05 8.40
N ASN A 15 -12.54 19.72 8.85
CA ASN A 15 -13.53 20.68 9.30
C ASN A 15 -14.07 20.42 10.71
N SER A 16 -13.69 19.32 11.35
CA SER A 16 -14.06 19.06 12.74
C SER A 16 -13.00 18.23 13.46
N THR A 17 -12.82 18.52 14.76
CA THR A 17 -11.95 17.75 15.67
C THR A 17 -12.73 16.82 16.60
N ILE A 18 -14.07 16.78 16.49
CA ILE A 18 -14.94 16.00 17.38
C ILE A 18 -14.80 14.51 17.06
N ARG A 19 -14.19 13.77 17.99
CA ARG A 19 -13.98 12.32 17.85
C ARG A 19 -15.22 11.55 18.30
N LEU A 20 -15.68 10.61 17.48
CA LEU A 20 -16.84 9.78 17.82
C LEU A 20 -16.64 8.94 19.08
N GLU A 21 -15.42 8.51 19.35
CA GLU A 21 -15.08 7.68 20.50
C GLU A 21 -15.39 8.36 21.85
N THR A 22 -15.13 9.67 21.95
CA THR A 22 -15.36 10.45 23.16
C THR A 22 -16.64 11.26 23.13
N LEU A 23 -17.26 11.45 21.95
CA LEU A 23 -18.41 12.32 21.73
C LEU A 23 -19.54 12.11 22.74
N PHE A 24 -19.95 10.88 22.96
CA PHE A 24 -21.15 10.61 23.78
C PHE A 24 -20.93 10.92 25.25
N GLU A 25 -19.73 10.73 25.80
CA GLU A 25 -19.39 11.11 27.17
C GLU A 25 -19.31 12.62 27.30
N GLU A 26 -18.69 13.30 26.37
CA GLU A 26 -18.58 14.76 26.34
C GLU A 26 -19.94 15.45 26.23
N ILE A 27 -20.81 14.97 25.37
CA ILE A 27 -22.17 15.48 25.18
C ILE A 27 -23.01 15.28 26.44
N LYS A 28 -22.90 14.12 27.10
CA LYS A 28 -23.57 13.83 28.35
C LYS A 28 -23.13 14.78 29.49
N GLN A 29 -21.82 15.03 29.62
CA GLN A 29 -21.28 15.95 30.61
C GLN A 29 -21.77 17.38 30.39
N ARG A 30 -22.05 17.76 29.13
CA ARG A 30 -22.60 19.09 28.76
C ARG A 30 -24.11 19.19 28.90
N GLY A 31 -24.78 18.15 29.44
CA GLY A 31 -26.20 18.13 29.79
C GLY A 31 -27.16 17.75 28.66
N TYR A 32 -26.67 17.17 27.55
CA TYR A 32 -27.47 16.70 26.43
C TYR A 32 -27.93 15.25 26.63
N ASP A 33 -29.07 14.88 26.04
CA ASP A 33 -29.60 13.51 25.97
C ASP A 33 -29.74 13.00 24.52
N THR A 34 -29.51 13.87 23.53
CA THR A 34 -29.69 13.56 22.12
C THR A 34 -28.57 14.18 21.28
N VAL A 35 -27.98 13.40 20.37
CA VAL A 35 -27.00 13.85 19.38
C VAL A 35 -27.60 13.82 17.98
N PHE A 36 -27.53 14.94 17.28
CA PHE A 36 -27.87 15.12 15.87
C PHE A 36 -26.58 15.22 15.07
N LEU A 37 -26.07 14.08 14.58
CA LEU A 37 -24.85 14.06 13.77
C LEU A 37 -25.15 14.37 12.30
N SER A 38 -24.39 15.27 11.70
CA SER A 38 -24.57 15.66 10.29
C SER A 38 -23.27 16.12 9.63
N ASP A 39 -22.47 15.15 9.20
CA ASP A 39 -21.23 15.42 8.48
C ASP A 39 -21.47 15.99 7.06
N ASP A 40 -20.43 16.60 6.48
CA ASP A 40 -20.50 17.30 5.20
C ASP A 40 -20.51 16.32 4.02
N ASN A 41 -21.64 16.24 3.32
CA ASN A 41 -21.80 15.47 2.07
C ASN A 41 -21.48 13.97 2.17
N ASN A 42 -21.28 13.43 3.37
CA ASN A 42 -20.86 12.06 3.54
C ASN A 42 -21.53 11.38 4.74
N LEU A 43 -21.44 10.06 4.78
CA LEU A 43 -21.92 9.21 5.86
C LEU A 43 -20.81 8.28 6.38
N TYR A 44 -19.55 8.73 6.37
CA TYR A 44 -18.39 7.97 6.83
C TYR A 44 -18.56 7.47 8.27
N ALA A 45 -19.13 8.30 9.12
CA ALA A 45 -19.38 8.02 10.54
C ALA A 45 -20.55 7.06 10.79
N SER A 46 -21.44 6.83 9.83
CA SER A 46 -22.80 6.30 10.07
C SER A 46 -22.81 4.97 10.82
N TYR A 47 -21.99 4.01 10.44
CA TYR A 47 -21.94 2.72 11.13
C TYR A 47 -21.37 2.84 12.55
N LYS A 48 -20.24 3.52 12.70
CA LYS A 48 -19.58 3.74 14.01
C LYS A 48 -20.51 4.46 14.97
N PHE A 49 -21.22 5.50 14.50
CA PHE A 49 -22.19 6.25 15.29
C PHE A 49 -23.27 5.38 15.92
N PHE A 50 -23.79 4.38 15.19
CA PHE A 50 -24.80 3.45 15.73
C PHE A 50 -24.20 2.27 16.49
N SER A 51 -22.93 1.93 16.31
CA SER A 51 -22.29 0.78 16.95
C SER A 51 -21.83 1.05 18.40
N ILE A 52 -21.59 2.32 18.75
CA ILE A 52 -21.17 2.71 20.10
C ILE A 52 -22.32 2.50 21.09
N SER A 53 -22.06 1.79 22.18
CA SER A 53 -23.04 1.57 23.24
C SER A 53 -23.18 2.82 24.12
N THR A 54 -24.36 3.47 24.13
CA THR A 54 -24.61 4.70 24.86
C THR A 54 -26.10 4.85 25.16
N PRO A 55 -26.50 5.45 26.31
CA PRO A 55 -27.87 5.81 26.57
C PRO A 55 -28.35 7.06 25.82
N ILE A 56 -27.43 7.81 25.17
CA ILE A 56 -27.74 9.03 24.42
C ILE A 56 -28.52 8.67 23.17
N LYS A 57 -29.61 9.39 22.91
CA LYS A 57 -30.41 9.24 21.70
C LYS A 57 -29.60 9.72 20.48
N ARG A 58 -29.69 8.96 19.39
CA ARG A 58 -28.90 9.19 18.17
C ARG A 58 -29.83 9.49 17.00
N ILE A 59 -29.63 10.63 16.36
CA ILE A 59 -30.32 11.04 15.13
C ILE A 59 -29.25 11.31 14.07
N LEU A 60 -29.27 10.52 13.01
CA LEU A 60 -28.34 10.64 11.91
C LEU A 60 -28.91 11.53 10.81
N GLY A 61 -28.11 12.45 10.35
CA GLY A 61 -28.36 13.32 9.20
C GLY A 61 -27.10 13.53 8.37
N ILE A 62 -27.21 14.46 7.47
CA ILE A 62 -26.13 14.89 6.59
C ILE A 62 -26.34 16.37 6.26
N ARG A 63 -25.28 17.15 6.14
CA ARG A 63 -25.33 18.47 5.53
C ARG A 63 -25.05 18.32 4.04
N LEU A 64 -26.09 18.43 3.22
CA LEU A 64 -26.03 18.24 1.78
C LEU A 64 -25.72 19.56 1.07
N SER A 65 -24.72 19.58 0.21
CA SER A 65 -24.53 20.61 -0.79
C SER A 65 -25.51 20.38 -1.95
N ILE A 66 -26.31 21.37 -2.25
CA ILE A 66 -27.33 21.30 -3.29
C ILE A 66 -27.18 22.42 -4.33
N THR A 67 -27.69 22.19 -5.51
CA THR A 67 -27.90 23.22 -6.51
C THR A 67 -29.39 23.57 -6.54
N HIS A 68 -29.74 24.81 -6.16
CA HIS A 68 -31.09 25.33 -6.12
C HIS A 68 -31.16 26.65 -6.86
N LEU A 69 -32.05 26.76 -7.85
CA LEU A 69 -32.20 27.96 -8.69
C LEU A 69 -30.86 28.50 -9.22
N GLU A 70 -30.04 27.60 -9.78
CA GLU A 70 -28.69 27.85 -10.33
C GLU A 70 -27.64 28.36 -9.30
N GLN A 71 -27.95 28.30 -8.01
CA GLN A 71 -27.01 28.66 -6.94
C GLN A 71 -26.62 27.44 -6.11
N HIS A 72 -25.36 27.42 -5.65
CA HIS A 72 -24.89 26.44 -4.68
C HIS A 72 -25.30 26.85 -3.26
N THR A 73 -25.92 25.95 -2.54
CA THR A 73 -26.39 26.15 -1.18
C THR A 73 -26.30 24.84 -0.40
N SER A 74 -26.71 24.82 0.85
CA SER A 74 -26.78 23.60 1.63
C SER A 74 -28.07 23.48 2.44
N LEU A 75 -28.44 22.22 2.71
CA LEU A 75 -29.54 21.86 3.62
C LEU A 75 -29.09 20.72 4.56
N TYR A 76 -29.57 20.72 5.77
CA TYR A 76 -29.52 19.52 6.61
C TYR A 76 -30.67 18.59 6.23
N ALA A 77 -30.38 17.30 6.14
CA ALA A 77 -31.37 16.24 5.97
C ALA A 77 -31.18 15.20 7.08
N TYR A 78 -32.23 14.92 7.87
CA TYR A 78 -32.20 13.95 8.96
C TYR A 78 -33.20 12.84 8.76
N ALA A 79 -32.80 11.59 9.02
CA ALA A 79 -33.67 10.43 8.91
C ALA A 79 -34.53 10.25 10.18
N ILE A 80 -35.82 9.94 9.98
CA ILE A 80 -36.77 9.64 11.08
C ILE A 80 -37.17 8.18 11.13
N SER A 81 -36.73 7.37 10.16
CA SER A 81 -37.00 5.95 10.07
C SER A 81 -35.89 5.20 9.34
N LYS A 82 -35.96 3.88 9.28
CA LYS A 82 -35.08 3.03 8.45
C LYS A 82 -35.15 3.41 6.96
N LYS A 83 -36.35 3.75 6.46
CA LYS A 83 -36.52 4.20 5.08
C LYS A 83 -35.84 5.54 4.83
N GLY A 84 -35.98 6.49 5.75
CA GLY A 84 -35.26 7.76 5.73
C GLY A 84 -33.72 7.52 5.74
N HIS A 85 -33.23 6.59 6.55
CA HIS A 85 -31.81 6.22 6.54
C HIS A 85 -31.35 5.70 5.17
N GLN A 86 -32.11 4.84 4.50
CA GLN A 86 -31.80 4.39 3.14
C GLN A 86 -31.78 5.56 2.14
N ASN A 87 -32.69 6.51 2.29
CA ASN A 87 -32.71 7.70 1.45
C ASN A 87 -31.49 8.62 1.69
N LEU A 88 -31.01 8.75 2.95
CA LEU A 88 -29.74 9.44 3.24
C LEU A 88 -28.55 8.75 2.56
N ILE A 89 -28.48 7.41 2.59
CA ILE A 89 -27.44 6.64 1.89
C ILE A 89 -27.41 6.96 0.40
N ILE A 90 -28.59 7.01 -0.22
CA ILE A 90 -28.71 7.32 -1.66
C ILE A 90 -28.29 8.77 -1.93
N LEU A 91 -28.79 9.74 -1.16
CA LEU A 91 -28.45 11.16 -1.34
C LEU A 91 -26.96 11.42 -1.10
N SER A 92 -26.36 10.84 -0.07
CA SER A 92 -24.91 10.88 0.16
C SER A 92 -24.12 10.31 -1.02
N SER A 93 -24.60 9.18 -1.57
CA SER A 93 -23.97 8.58 -2.75
C SER A 93 -24.06 9.49 -3.98
N LEU A 94 -25.24 10.07 -4.24
CA LEU A 94 -25.45 10.97 -5.37
C LEU A 94 -24.51 12.18 -5.29
N VAL A 95 -24.43 12.86 -4.13
CA VAL A 95 -23.54 14.01 -3.98
C VAL A 95 -22.07 13.62 -4.15
N GLN A 96 -21.65 12.49 -3.58
CA GLN A 96 -20.24 12.05 -3.67
C GLN A 96 -19.85 11.51 -5.05
N LEU A 97 -20.80 11.03 -5.84
CA LEU A 97 -20.58 10.57 -7.21
C LEU A 97 -20.71 11.69 -8.23
N SER A 98 -21.37 12.81 -7.88
CA SER A 98 -21.53 13.94 -8.78
C SER A 98 -20.19 14.67 -8.98
N LYS A 99 -19.97 15.19 -10.19
CA LYS A 99 -18.75 15.93 -10.53
C LYS A 99 -18.58 17.21 -9.71
N ASN A 100 -19.69 17.90 -9.44
CA ASN A 100 -19.71 19.17 -8.72
C ASN A 100 -19.91 19.01 -7.21
N LYS A 101 -19.99 17.74 -6.71
CA LYS A 101 -20.28 17.44 -5.30
C LYS A 101 -21.56 18.10 -4.78
N THR A 102 -22.58 18.16 -5.63
CA THR A 102 -23.91 18.67 -5.31
C THR A 102 -25.00 17.72 -5.83
N VAL A 103 -26.16 17.75 -5.23
CA VAL A 103 -27.42 17.16 -5.74
C VAL A 103 -28.39 18.26 -6.13
N ASP A 104 -29.34 17.97 -7.00
CA ASP A 104 -30.38 18.90 -7.38
C ASP A 104 -31.68 18.71 -6.60
N MET A 105 -32.63 19.63 -6.78
CA MET A 105 -33.95 19.55 -6.14
C MET A 105 -34.75 18.33 -6.60
N GLY A 106 -34.56 17.85 -7.83
CA GLY A 106 -35.23 16.64 -8.34
C GLY A 106 -34.82 15.40 -7.55
N ASP A 107 -33.53 15.29 -7.21
CA ASP A 107 -33.03 14.21 -6.35
C ASP A 107 -33.63 14.29 -4.95
N LEU A 108 -33.69 15.50 -4.35
CA LEU A 108 -34.30 15.67 -3.03
C LEU A 108 -35.78 15.28 -3.03
N ILE A 109 -36.57 15.72 -4.02
CA ILE A 109 -37.99 15.39 -4.17
C ILE A 109 -38.19 13.86 -4.29
N LYS A 110 -37.32 13.20 -5.07
CA LYS A 110 -37.41 11.76 -5.30
C LYS A 110 -37.13 10.92 -4.05
N TYR A 111 -36.21 11.37 -3.19
CA TYR A 111 -35.74 10.64 -2.02
C TYR A 111 -36.12 11.30 -0.67
N GLN A 112 -37.12 12.18 -0.64
CA GLN A 112 -37.53 12.92 0.55
C GLN A 112 -38.32 12.12 1.58
N GLU A 113 -38.75 10.90 1.26
CA GLU A 113 -39.60 10.08 2.16
C GLU A 113 -38.86 9.81 3.48
N ASP A 114 -39.54 10.10 4.59
CA ASP A 114 -39.02 9.97 5.97
C ASP A 114 -37.74 10.76 6.24
N LEU A 115 -37.55 11.86 5.50
CA LEU A 115 -36.50 12.83 5.76
C LEU A 115 -37.09 14.16 6.23
N ILE A 116 -36.39 14.79 7.18
CA ILE A 116 -36.65 16.18 7.64
C ILE A 116 -35.56 17.07 7.05
N PHE A 117 -35.94 18.07 6.27
CA PHE A 117 -35.03 19.06 5.71
C PHE A 117 -35.05 20.34 6.53
N ILE A 118 -33.88 20.92 6.78
CA ILE A 118 -33.70 22.13 7.59
C ILE A 118 -32.73 23.05 6.88
N SER A 119 -33.06 24.36 6.75
CA SER A 119 -32.10 25.33 6.19
C SER A 119 -30.84 25.45 7.05
N SER A 120 -29.67 25.64 6.42
CA SER A 120 -28.36 25.48 7.07
C SER A 120 -27.77 26.76 7.66
N GLY A 121 -28.61 27.75 7.99
CA GLY A 121 -28.13 29.01 8.56
C GLY A 121 -27.35 29.81 7.49
N TYR A 122 -26.27 30.47 7.87
CA TYR A 122 -25.49 31.36 6.98
C TYR A 122 -24.99 30.70 5.68
N THR A 123 -24.97 29.38 5.59
CA THR A 123 -24.64 28.67 4.35
C THR A 123 -25.86 28.40 3.46
N SER A 124 -27.06 28.73 3.94
CA SER A 124 -28.29 28.61 3.14
C SER A 124 -28.48 29.81 2.21
N ASP A 125 -29.10 29.55 1.07
CA ASP A 125 -29.47 30.57 0.10
C ASP A 125 -30.52 31.54 0.63
N ILE A 126 -31.30 31.14 1.61
CA ILE A 126 -32.30 31.97 2.29
C ILE A 126 -31.59 33.03 3.13
N ASP A 127 -30.67 32.62 4.01
CA ASP A 127 -29.91 33.51 4.88
C ASP A 127 -29.02 34.44 4.04
N GLN A 128 -28.39 33.93 3.00
CA GLN A 128 -27.60 34.73 2.07
C GLN A 128 -28.40 35.79 1.32
N ALA A 129 -29.66 35.51 0.96
CA ALA A 129 -30.55 36.52 0.37
C ALA A 129 -30.90 37.62 1.39
N ILE A 130 -31.15 37.24 2.65
CA ILE A 130 -31.42 38.19 3.75
C ILE A 130 -30.21 39.10 4.01
N LEU A 131 -29.00 38.53 4.03
CA LEU A 131 -27.74 39.29 4.24
C LEU A 131 -27.48 40.26 3.11
N LYS A 132 -27.90 39.96 1.89
CA LYS A 132 -27.86 40.86 0.74
C LYS A 132 -29.01 41.88 0.73
N ASN A 133 -29.87 41.95 1.77
CA ASN A 133 -31.08 42.72 1.89
C ASN A 133 -32.16 42.43 0.81
N ASP A 134 -32.12 41.25 0.19
CA ASP A 134 -33.11 40.79 -0.78
C ASP A 134 -34.16 39.90 -0.12
N LEU A 135 -35.07 40.54 0.62
CA LEU A 135 -36.17 39.84 1.29
C LEU A 135 -37.17 39.21 0.31
N LEU A 136 -37.27 39.74 -0.92
CA LEU A 136 -38.14 39.17 -1.94
C LEU A 136 -37.60 37.80 -2.41
N GLU A 137 -36.33 37.73 -2.70
CA GLU A 137 -35.67 36.49 -3.08
C GLU A 137 -35.69 35.48 -1.89
N ALA A 138 -35.45 35.90 -0.66
CA ALA A 138 -35.58 35.05 0.49
C ALA A 138 -36.96 34.39 0.63
N ARG A 139 -38.04 35.20 0.44
CA ARG A 139 -39.42 34.68 0.44
C ARG A 139 -39.66 33.68 -0.68
N LYS A 140 -39.23 33.96 -1.88
CA LYS A 140 -39.37 33.06 -3.01
C LYS A 140 -38.68 31.71 -2.77
N ARG A 141 -37.51 31.71 -2.13
CA ARG A 141 -36.78 30.49 -1.76
C ARG A 141 -37.53 29.68 -0.70
N VAL A 142 -38.03 30.33 0.33
CA VAL A 142 -38.85 29.69 1.36
C VAL A 142 -40.11 29.05 0.76
N GLU A 143 -40.83 29.76 -0.10
CA GLU A 143 -41.99 29.27 -0.81
C GLU A 143 -41.68 28.04 -1.66
N ASN A 144 -40.55 28.09 -2.40
CA ASN A 144 -40.08 26.99 -3.23
C ASN A 144 -39.78 25.74 -2.43
N TYR A 145 -38.98 25.84 -1.34
CA TYR A 145 -38.70 24.70 -0.46
C TYR A 145 -39.96 24.13 0.18
N ARG A 146 -40.84 25.00 0.69
CA ARG A 146 -42.13 24.58 1.28
C ARG A 146 -43.04 23.86 0.29
N TYR A 147 -43.02 24.25 -0.96
CA TYR A 147 -43.84 23.62 -2.01
C TYR A 147 -43.24 22.25 -2.45
N LEU A 148 -41.95 22.17 -2.55
CA LEU A 148 -41.25 21.00 -3.09
C LEU A 148 -40.98 19.90 -2.05
N LEU A 149 -40.70 20.29 -0.80
CA LEU A 149 -40.32 19.39 0.27
C LEU A 149 -41.45 19.19 1.28
N LYS A 150 -41.80 17.92 1.55
CA LYS A 150 -42.92 17.56 2.45
C LYS A 150 -42.69 18.03 3.89
N HIS A 151 -41.46 17.93 4.38
CA HIS A 151 -41.06 18.26 5.76
C HIS A 151 -39.88 19.21 5.73
N PHE A 152 -40.14 20.49 5.55
CA PHE A 152 -39.15 21.56 5.53
C PHE A 152 -39.32 22.48 6.74
N TYR A 153 -38.18 22.78 7.40
CA TYR A 153 -38.08 23.65 8.57
C TYR A 153 -37.01 24.71 8.35
N LEU A 154 -37.12 25.84 8.99
CA LEU A 154 -36.08 26.88 8.99
C LEU A 154 -35.14 26.68 10.18
N GLY A 155 -33.86 26.58 9.90
CA GLY A 155 -32.79 26.54 10.90
C GLY A 155 -32.58 27.98 11.44
N LEU A 156 -32.66 28.14 12.74
CA LEU A 156 -32.41 29.41 13.39
C LEU A 156 -31.06 29.36 14.10
N MET A 157 -30.15 30.24 13.75
CA MET A 157 -28.80 30.31 14.27
C MET A 157 -28.63 31.59 15.09
N VAL A 158 -28.18 31.45 16.35
CA VAL A 158 -27.97 32.57 17.28
C VAL A 158 -26.71 32.32 18.12
N GLN A 159 -25.60 32.08 17.45
CA GLN A 159 -24.30 31.81 18.10
C GLN A 159 -23.61 33.13 18.51
N THR A 160 -22.57 33.50 17.82
CA THR A 160 -21.72 34.66 18.17
C THR A 160 -21.46 35.58 17.00
N LEU A 161 -21.83 35.21 15.79
CA LEU A 161 -21.57 35.96 14.58
C LEU A 161 -22.57 37.13 14.46
N LYS A 162 -22.09 38.33 14.20
CA LYS A 162 -22.95 39.53 14.01
C LYS A 162 -24.02 39.34 12.95
N MET A 163 -23.70 38.63 11.87
CA MET A 163 -24.66 38.33 10.80
C MET A 163 -25.84 37.46 11.28
N GLU A 164 -25.62 36.54 12.21
CA GLU A 164 -26.70 35.68 12.76
C GLU A 164 -27.70 36.50 13.57
N ILE A 165 -27.21 37.45 14.39
CA ILE A 165 -28.06 38.37 15.15
C ILE A 165 -28.92 39.21 14.22
N GLU A 166 -28.41 39.60 13.07
CA GLU A 166 -29.14 40.37 12.06
C GLU A 166 -30.20 39.52 11.33
N VAL A 167 -29.85 38.27 11.00
CA VAL A 167 -30.68 37.36 10.20
C VAL A 167 -31.77 36.67 11.04
N ALA A 168 -31.50 36.31 12.29
CA ALA A 168 -32.41 35.54 13.13
C ALA A 168 -33.83 36.15 13.28
N PRO A 169 -34.02 37.50 13.53
CA PRO A 169 -35.36 38.07 13.60
C PRO A 169 -36.11 38.02 12.25
N LYS A 170 -35.39 38.09 11.13
CA LYS A 170 -35.97 38.05 9.80
C LYS A 170 -36.41 36.62 9.44
N ILE A 171 -35.61 35.62 9.81
CA ILE A 171 -35.96 34.18 9.68
C ILE A 171 -37.19 33.86 10.56
N ALA A 172 -37.24 34.36 11.81
CA ALA A 172 -38.38 34.12 12.69
C ALA A 172 -39.69 34.71 12.10
N LYS A 173 -39.62 35.91 11.51
CA LYS A 173 -40.77 36.51 10.81
C LYS A 173 -41.18 35.72 9.56
N LEU A 174 -40.22 35.18 8.80
CA LEU A 174 -40.55 34.32 7.66
C LEU A 174 -41.19 33.02 8.11
N ALA A 175 -40.72 32.39 9.19
CA ALA A 175 -41.29 31.19 9.77
C ALA A 175 -42.72 31.41 10.18
N GLU A 176 -43.03 32.51 10.90
CA GLU A 176 -44.38 32.90 11.33
C GLU A 176 -45.27 33.16 10.11
N HIS A 177 -44.83 33.93 9.13
CA HIS A 177 -45.60 34.28 7.93
C HIS A 177 -46.02 33.06 7.11
N TYR A 178 -45.12 32.08 6.96
CA TYR A 178 -45.38 30.87 6.18
C TYR A 178 -45.90 29.69 7.00
N GLY A 179 -46.00 29.82 8.33
CA GLY A 179 -46.37 28.74 9.23
C GLY A 179 -45.38 27.57 9.22
N ILE A 180 -44.09 27.87 9.10
CA ILE A 180 -43.00 26.88 9.09
C ILE A 180 -42.36 26.83 10.48
N GLY A 181 -42.09 25.63 11.00
CA GLY A 181 -41.44 25.45 12.30
C GLY A 181 -39.97 25.87 12.25
N LEU A 182 -39.47 26.45 13.36
CA LEU A 182 -38.08 26.79 13.56
C LEU A 182 -37.35 25.66 14.30
N MET A 183 -36.08 25.39 13.89
CA MET A 183 -35.21 24.42 14.53
C MET A 183 -33.95 25.12 15.13
N PRO A 184 -33.52 24.73 16.35
CA PRO A 184 -32.30 25.30 16.92
C PRO A 184 -31.08 24.79 16.18
N LEU A 185 -30.34 25.69 15.56
CA LEU A 185 -29.15 25.38 14.77
C LEU A 185 -27.91 25.99 15.45
N HIS A 186 -26.91 25.16 15.67
CA HIS A 186 -25.59 25.55 16.18
C HIS A 186 -24.51 24.75 15.45
N ALA A 187 -23.65 25.40 14.68
CA ALA A 187 -22.54 24.76 14.02
C ALA A 187 -21.47 24.40 15.06
N SER A 188 -21.23 23.09 15.26
CA SER A 188 -20.28 22.59 16.25
C SER A 188 -19.24 21.69 15.59
N ASN A 189 -17.96 22.14 15.68
CA ASN A 189 -16.82 21.53 14.99
C ASN A 189 -15.69 21.11 15.96
N TYR A 190 -15.73 21.55 17.21
CA TYR A 190 -14.81 21.13 18.28
C TYR A 190 -15.54 21.05 19.62
N ILE A 191 -14.94 20.35 20.59
CA ILE A 191 -15.51 20.29 21.96
C ILE A 191 -15.03 21.50 22.76
N GLU A 192 -13.74 21.63 23.00
CA GLU A 192 -13.09 22.72 23.77
C GLU A 192 -11.85 23.28 23.10
N ASP A 193 -11.17 22.51 22.28
CA ASP A 193 -9.89 22.87 21.66
C ASP A 193 -10.08 23.60 20.33
N GLU A 194 -10.33 24.89 20.44
CA GLU A 194 -10.43 25.81 19.30
C GLU A 194 -9.12 25.90 18.51
N ALA A 195 -7.96 25.82 19.18
CA ALA A 195 -6.67 25.94 18.52
C ALA A 195 -6.41 24.79 17.55
N SER A 196 -6.84 23.58 17.88
CA SER A 196 -6.77 22.41 16.99
C SER A 196 -7.70 22.54 15.79
N TYR A 197 -8.90 23.06 16.00
CA TYR A 197 -9.84 23.36 14.93
C TYR A 197 -9.26 24.40 13.97
N ASP A 198 -8.74 25.50 14.49
CA ASP A 198 -8.06 26.54 13.70
C ASP A 198 -6.89 26.02 12.89
N ALA A 199 -6.13 25.09 13.49
CA ALA A 199 -5.04 24.42 12.80
C ALA A 199 -5.52 23.57 11.62
N LEU A 200 -6.60 22.80 11.78
CA LEU A 200 -7.20 22.03 10.69
C LEU A 200 -7.67 22.91 9.54
N ILE A 201 -8.36 24.01 9.85
CA ILE A 201 -8.82 24.97 8.85
C ILE A 201 -7.65 25.60 8.09
N LYS A 202 -6.52 25.90 8.76
CA LYS A 202 -5.30 26.42 8.12
C LYS A 202 -4.57 25.39 7.29
N ILE A 203 -4.70 24.11 7.60
CA ILE A 203 -4.15 22.99 6.82
C ILE A 203 -4.98 22.77 5.55
N ASP A 204 -6.29 22.95 5.63
CA ASP A 204 -7.20 22.90 4.49
C ASP A 204 -7.04 24.14 3.61
N HIS A 205 -6.43 23.97 2.43
CA HIS A 205 -6.22 25.07 1.48
C HIS A 205 -7.45 25.41 0.63
N GLN A 206 -8.64 24.89 0.97
CA GLN A 206 -9.87 25.21 0.24
C GLN A 206 -10.37 26.60 0.63
N ASP A 207 -10.98 27.31 -0.32
CA ASP A 207 -11.64 28.61 -0.14
C ASP A 207 -12.93 28.46 0.68
N ARG A 208 -12.82 28.02 1.94
CA ARG A 208 -13.96 28.01 2.86
C ARG A 208 -14.14 29.39 3.43
N ILE A 209 -15.39 29.82 3.55
CA ILE A 209 -15.73 31.06 4.23
C ILE A 209 -15.25 30.92 5.67
N ARG A 210 -14.27 31.74 6.03
CA ARG A 210 -13.76 31.83 7.40
C ARG A 210 -14.45 32.96 8.10
N PHE A 211 -14.84 32.73 9.33
CA PHE A 211 -15.28 33.78 10.23
C PHE A 211 -14.21 33.92 11.32
N ASP A 212 -13.54 35.06 11.33
CA ASP A 212 -12.47 35.37 12.31
C ASP A 212 -13.03 35.52 13.75
N GLU A 213 -14.36 35.59 13.90
CA GLU A 213 -15.06 35.82 15.18
C GLU A 213 -16.28 34.85 15.24
N GLY A 214 -16.13 33.65 15.76
CA GLY A 214 -17.25 32.74 15.94
C GLY A 214 -16.91 31.57 16.86
N ASP A 215 -17.76 31.25 17.81
CA ASP A 215 -17.63 30.09 18.68
C ASP A 215 -18.31 28.87 18.04
N PHE A 216 -17.51 27.96 17.46
CA PHE A 216 -17.95 26.69 16.87
C PHE A 216 -17.73 25.50 17.82
N GLY A 217 -17.50 25.78 19.10
CA GLY A 217 -17.43 24.76 20.15
C GLY A 217 -18.81 24.22 20.53
N VAL A 218 -18.85 23.02 21.06
CA VAL A 218 -20.08 22.44 21.61
C VAL A 218 -20.45 23.19 22.90
N PRO A 219 -21.56 23.98 22.95
CA PRO A 219 -21.95 24.70 24.15
C PRO A 219 -22.46 23.72 25.23
N THR A 220 -22.54 24.16 26.49
CA THR A 220 -23.37 23.47 27.49
C THR A 220 -24.83 23.66 27.12
N TYR A 221 -25.69 22.74 27.51
CA TYR A 221 -27.14 22.84 27.21
C TYR A 221 -27.78 24.09 27.80
N ASP A 222 -27.35 24.54 28.99
CA ASP A 222 -27.87 25.77 29.65
C ASP A 222 -27.44 27.01 28.86
N ARG A 223 -26.19 27.06 28.36
CA ARG A 223 -25.71 28.16 27.50
C ARG A 223 -26.47 28.20 26.19
N LEU A 224 -26.73 27.04 25.58
CA LEU A 224 -27.55 26.93 24.36
C LEU A 224 -28.95 27.49 24.57
N ILE A 225 -29.66 27.09 25.64
CA ILE A 225 -31.00 27.60 25.94
C ILE A 225 -30.99 29.12 26.18
N GLN A 226 -29.97 29.64 26.88
CA GLN A 226 -29.79 31.06 27.09
C GLN A 226 -29.65 31.83 25.77
N SER A 227 -28.89 31.34 24.81
CA SER A 227 -28.73 31.94 23.47
C SER A 227 -30.07 32.05 22.72
N PHE A 228 -30.95 31.06 22.89
CA PHE A 228 -32.30 31.02 22.30
C PHE A 228 -33.39 31.59 23.20
N SER A 229 -33.04 32.42 24.20
CA SER A 229 -34.04 32.93 25.20
C SER A 229 -35.23 33.67 24.54
N GLU A 230 -35.00 34.37 23.40
CA GLU A 230 -36.06 35.05 22.63
C GLU A 230 -36.84 34.11 21.70
N TYR A 231 -36.32 32.90 21.43
CA TYR A 231 -36.84 31.95 20.45
C TYR A 231 -37.18 30.58 21.06
N LYS A 232 -37.54 30.49 22.33
CA LYS A 232 -37.81 29.26 23.09
C LYS A 232 -38.66 28.18 22.37
N PRO A 233 -39.65 28.52 21.53
CA PRO A 233 -40.44 27.54 20.78
C PRO A 233 -39.64 26.59 19.90
N VAL A 234 -38.38 26.93 19.52
CA VAL A 234 -37.51 26.08 18.65
C VAL A 234 -37.31 24.69 19.26
N PHE A 235 -37.11 24.61 20.58
CA PHE A 235 -36.91 23.33 21.28
C PHE A 235 -38.19 22.47 21.34
N SER A 236 -39.38 23.10 21.42
CA SER A 236 -40.64 22.34 21.34
C SER A 236 -40.90 21.82 19.94
N THR A 237 -40.53 22.55 18.90
CA THR A 237 -40.54 22.06 17.51
C THR A 237 -39.62 20.86 17.33
N LEU A 238 -38.38 20.96 17.84
CA LEU A 238 -37.42 19.86 17.79
C LEU A 238 -37.98 18.59 18.47
N GLU A 239 -38.57 18.75 19.68
CA GLU A 239 -39.21 17.64 20.40
C GLU A 239 -40.41 17.02 19.65
N GLN A 240 -41.27 17.84 19.06
CA GLN A 240 -42.42 17.37 18.29
C GLN A 240 -42.00 16.53 17.07
N VAL A 241 -40.95 16.94 16.38
CA VAL A 241 -40.49 16.28 15.16
C VAL A 241 -39.68 15.04 15.45
N PHE A 242 -38.72 15.13 16.37
CA PHE A 242 -37.75 14.06 16.61
C PHE A 242 -37.97 13.29 17.90
N GLY A 243 -38.88 13.73 18.78
CA GLY A 243 -39.09 13.11 20.09
C GLY A 243 -39.44 11.63 20.03
N LYS A 244 -40.21 11.19 19.03
CA LYS A 244 -40.64 9.80 18.82
C LYS A 244 -39.72 8.99 17.91
N VAL A 245 -38.69 9.62 17.32
CA VAL A 245 -37.76 8.92 16.41
C VAL A 245 -36.96 7.90 17.20
N SER A 246 -37.02 6.64 16.77
CA SER A 246 -36.26 5.54 17.35
C SER A 246 -36.05 4.47 16.26
N TYR A 247 -34.90 4.44 15.65
CA TYR A 247 -34.53 3.37 14.72
C TYR A 247 -33.03 3.04 14.87
N VAL A 248 -32.69 1.82 14.52
CA VAL A 248 -31.33 1.36 14.36
C VAL A 248 -31.22 0.78 12.96
N PRO A 249 -30.13 1.04 12.22
CA PRO A 249 -29.90 0.40 10.91
C PRO A 249 -30.03 -1.11 11.00
N GLU A 250 -30.60 -1.72 9.97
CA GLU A 250 -30.74 -3.16 9.92
C GLU A 250 -29.37 -3.82 9.70
N LYS A 251 -29.16 -4.97 10.36
CA LYS A 251 -28.06 -5.85 9.97
C LYS A 251 -28.37 -6.43 8.60
N VAL A 252 -27.46 -6.29 7.69
CA VAL A 252 -27.59 -6.89 6.37
C VAL A 252 -27.41 -8.40 6.51
N VAL A 253 -28.42 -9.17 6.09
CA VAL A 253 -28.24 -10.61 5.90
C VAL A 253 -27.48 -10.80 4.59
N PHE A 254 -26.25 -11.24 4.72
CA PHE A 254 -25.36 -11.37 3.58
C PHE A 254 -25.70 -12.64 2.78
N GLU A 255 -25.91 -12.47 1.47
CA GLU A 255 -25.97 -13.55 0.51
C GLU A 255 -24.93 -13.30 -0.59
N LEU A 256 -24.06 -14.29 -0.81
CA LEU A 256 -23.16 -14.28 -1.97
C LEU A 256 -23.95 -14.49 -3.25
N PRO A 257 -23.59 -13.84 -4.35
CA PRO A 257 -24.16 -14.16 -5.63
C PRO A 257 -23.89 -15.61 -5.97
N ASN A 258 -24.90 -16.32 -6.49
CA ASN A 258 -24.69 -17.63 -7.04
C ASN A 258 -24.09 -17.50 -8.45
N PRO A 259 -22.85 -17.99 -8.70
CA PRO A 259 -22.24 -17.88 -10.01
C PRO A 259 -22.82 -18.86 -11.05
N LEU A 260 -23.70 -19.77 -10.64
CA LEU A 260 -24.28 -20.83 -11.45
C LEU A 260 -25.64 -20.42 -12.06
N GLU A 261 -26.04 -21.10 -13.14
CA GLU A 261 -27.34 -20.97 -13.73
C GLU A 261 -28.46 -21.44 -12.78
N LYS A 262 -29.65 -20.87 -12.92
CA LYS A 262 -30.80 -21.24 -12.07
C LYS A 262 -31.10 -22.72 -12.14
N GLY A 263 -31.24 -23.35 -10.97
CA GLY A 263 -31.61 -24.77 -10.84
C GLY A 263 -30.41 -25.70 -10.59
N ILE A 264 -29.16 -25.22 -10.67
CA ILE A 264 -27.99 -26.05 -10.36
C ILE A 264 -27.68 -25.95 -8.87
N SER A 265 -27.56 -27.09 -8.19
CA SER A 265 -27.16 -27.15 -6.77
C SER A 265 -25.68 -26.80 -6.62
N SER A 266 -25.38 -25.73 -5.87
CA SER A 266 -24.00 -25.31 -5.56
C SER A 266 -23.19 -26.42 -4.87
N LYS A 267 -23.82 -27.17 -3.97
CA LYS A 267 -23.21 -28.30 -3.26
C LYS A 267 -22.77 -29.41 -4.22
N SER A 268 -23.67 -29.84 -5.11
CA SER A 268 -23.33 -30.90 -6.09
C SER A 268 -22.27 -30.43 -7.05
N TYR A 269 -22.43 -29.24 -7.60
CA TYR A 269 -21.50 -28.68 -8.58
C TYR A 269 -20.09 -28.47 -7.99
N LEU A 270 -19.98 -27.98 -6.74
CA LEU A 270 -18.70 -27.84 -6.06
C LEU A 270 -17.99 -29.18 -5.89
N LYS A 271 -18.77 -30.22 -5.49
CA LYS A 271 -18.22 -31.57 -5.33
C LYS A 271 -17.70 -32.13 -6.66
N ASP A 272 -18.48 -32.04 -7.73
CA ASP A 272 -18.10 -32.54 -9.06
C ASP A 272 -16.84 -31.81 -9.58
N LEU A 273 -16.75 -30.51 -9.40
CA LEU A 273 -15.53 -29.72 -9.73
C LEU A 273 -14.30 -30.19 -8.94
N CYS A 274 -14.47 -30.46 -7.64
CA CYS A 274 -13.37 -30.94 -6.80
C CYS A 274 -12.92 -32.34 -7.19
N ASP A 275 -13.83 -33.26 -7.50
CA ASP A 275 -13.52 -34.62 -7.94
C ASP A 275 -12.73 -34.62 -9.28
N VAL A 276 -13.16 -33.78 -10.23
CA VAL A 276 -12.45 -33.57 -11.50
C VAL A 276 -11.08 -32.93 -11.27
N GLY A 277 -11.05 -31.85 -10.47
CA GLY A 277 -9.82 -31.14 -10.21
C GLY A 277 -8.77 -32.00 -9.50
N LEU A 278 -9.18 -32.78 -8.49
CA LEU A 278 -8.29 -33.70 -7.79
C LEU A 278 -7.73 -34.79 -8.71
N SER A 279 -8.57 -35.33 -9.62
CA SER A 279 -8.13 -36.29 -10.65
C SER A 279 -7.09 -35.68 -11.58
N LEU A 280 -7.24 -34.41 -11.98
CA LEU A 280 -6.27 -33.69 -12.82
C LEU A 280 -4.94 -33.47 -12.08
N ARG A 281 -4.99 -33.12 -10.79
CA ARG A 281 -3.81 -32.99 -9.95
C ARG A 281 -3.05 -34.31 -9.82
N HIS A 282 -3.77 -35.40 -9.56
CA HIS A 282 -3.20 -36.74 -9.47
C HIS A 282 -2.52 -37.19 -10.77
N LYS A 283 -3.10 -36.88 -11.94
CA LYS A 283 -2.48 -37.12 -13.24
C LYS A 283 -1.17 -36.36 -13.46
N LYS A 284 -1.09 -35.12 -12.96
CA LYS A 284 0.12 -34.31 -13.07
C LYS A 284 1.22 -34.75 -12.10
N GLN A 285 0.86 -35.06 -10.88
CA GLN A 285 1.74 -35.53 -9.83
C GLN A 285 1.02 -36.61 -9.02
N PRO A 286 1.36 -37.91 -9.24
CA PRO A 286 0.73 -39.04 -8.55
C PRO A 286 0.81 -38.90 -7.03
N PHE A 287 -0.33 -39.08 -6.36
CA PHE A 287 -0.41 -39.03 -4.89
C PHE A 287 0.07 -40.36 -4.33
N GLU A 288 0.87 -40.38 -3.27
CA GLU A 288 1.35 -41.57 -2.59
C GLU A 288 0.21 -42.35 -1.92
N HIS A 289 -0.79 -41.62 -1.36
CA HIS A 289 -1.94 -42.18 -0.62
C HIS A 289 -3.27 -41.56 -1.11
N PRO A 290 -3.79 -41.95 -2.28
CA PRO A 290 -5.01 -41.35 -2.86
C PRO A 290 -6.24 -41.40 -1.93
N GLU A 291 -6.34 -42.42 -1.08
CA GLU A 291 -7.43 -42.61 -0.11
C GLU A 291 -7.49 -41.47 0.89
N LYS A 292 -6.36 -40.97 1.39
CA LYS A 292 -6.28 -39.85 2.32
C LYS A 292 -6.81 -38.55 1.69
N TYR A 293 -6.56 -38.36 0.39
CA TYR A 293 -7.08 -37.18 -0.34
C TYR A 293 -8.61 -37.25 -0.46
N LYS A 294 -9.17 -38.40 -0.71
CA LYS A 294 -10.61 -38.61 -0.85
C LYS A 294 -11.33 -38.42 0.50
N GLU A 295 -10.79 -38.96 1.57
CA GLU A 295 -11.31 -38.81 2.93
C GLU A 295 -11.30 -37.33 3.35
N ARG A 296 -10.16 -36.65 3.17
CA ARG A 296 -9.99 -35.22 3.48
C ARG A 296 -10.92 -34.36 2.64
N LEU A 297 -11.06 -34.62 1.34
CA LEU A 297 -11.98 -33.87 0.46
C LEU A 297 -13.43 -33.98 0.93
N ASN A 298 -13.90 -35.18 1.26
CA ASN A 298 -15.24 -35.40 1.76
C ASN A 298 -15.50 -34.68 3.09
N TYR A 299 -14.52 -34.71 3.97
CA TYR A 299 -14.58 -33.97 5.24
C TYR A 299 -14.68 -32.47 5.01
N GLU A 300 -13.80 -31.86 4.23
CA GLU A 300 -13.82 -30.42 3.95
C GLU A 300 -15.10 -29.97 3.28
N LEU A 301 -15.60 -30.71 2.27
CA LEU A 301 -16.87 -30.43 1.61
C LEU A 301 -18.05 -30.48 2.58
N SER A 302 -18.04 -31.41 3.54
CA SER A 302 -19.10 -31.50 4.56
C SER A 302 -19.12 -30.31 5.50
N VAL A 303 -17.94 -29.80 5.90
CA VAL A 303 -17.81 -28.62 6.73
C VAL A 303 -18.22 -27.36 5.96
N ILE A 304 -17.76 -27.20 4.72
CA ILE A 304 -18.11 -26.07 3.84
C ILE A 304 -19.63 -25.99 3.63
N ASP A 305 -20.27 -27.12 3.38
CA ASP A 305 -21.74 -27.21 3.17
C ASP A 305 -22.48 -26.85 4.45
N LYS A 306 -22.08 -27.44 5.60
CA LYS A 306 -22.68 -27.16 6.92
C LYS A 306 -22.60 -25.67 7.28
N MET A 307 -21.52 -25.00 6.92
CA MET A 307 -21.31 -23.58 7.17
C MET A 307 -21.92 -22.66 6.10
N GLY A 308 -22.50 -23.19 5.00
CA GLY A 308 -23.15 -22.42 3.95
C GLY A 308 -22.20 -21.73 2.96
N TYR A 309 -20.94 -22.15 2.86
CA TYR A 309 -19.93 -21.47 2.04
C TYR A 309 -19.72 -22.06 0.64
N ASN A 310 -20.60 -22.92 0.14
CA ASN A 310 -20.49 -23.49 -1.21
C ASN A 310 -20.37 -22.42 -2.29
N ASN A 311 -21.23 -21.38 -2.24
CA ASN A 311 -21.20 -20.27 -3.20
C ASN A 311 -19.90 -19.46 -3.09
N TYR A 312 -19.34 -19.32 -1.89
CA TYR A 312 -18.07 -18.61 -1.69
C TYR A 312 -16.93 -19.26 -2.49
N PHE A 313 -16.75 -20.56 -2.35
CA PHE A 313 -15.72 -21.27 -3.10
C PHE A 313 -15.94 -21.23 -4.61
N LEU A 314 -17.20 -21.31 -5.05
CA LEU A 314 -17.54 -21.22 -6.48
C LEU A 314 -17.29 -19.83 -7.06
N VAL A 315 -17.57 -18.77 -6.31
CA VAL A 315 -17.28 -17.40 -6.73
C VAL A 315 -15.76 -17.18 -6.84
N VAL A 316 -14.99 -17.60 -5.85
CA VAL A 316 -13.52 -17.49 -5.89
C VAL A 316 -12.94 -18.34 -7.02
N TRP A 317 -13.44 -19.57 -7.22
CA TRP A 317 -13.06 -20.42 -8.35
C TRP A 317 -13.33 -19.74 -9.69
N ASP A 318 -14.45 -19.05 -9.86
CA ASP A 318 -14.80 -18.34 -11.08
C ASP A 318 -13.76 -17.26 -11.43
N PHE A 319 -13.30 -16.50 -10.45
CA PHE A 319 -12.25 -15.47 -10.65
C PHE A 319 -10.93 -16.09 -11.08
N VAL A 320 -10.52 -17.17 -10.40
CA VAL A 320 -9.28 -17.89 -10.71
C VAL A 320 -9.38 -18.57 -12.09
N LYS A 321 -10.53 -19.14 -12.42
CA LYS A 321 -10.80 -19.73 -13.76
C LYS A 321 -10.65 -18.69 -14.87
N TYR A 322 -11.26 -17.51 -14.70
CA TYR A 322 -11.11 -16.40 -15.63
C TYR A 322 -9.64 -16.00 -15.78
N ALA A 323 -8.94 -15.74 -14.68
CA ALA A 323 -7.55 -15.33 -14.72
C ALA A 323 -6.67 -16.34 -15.45
N LYS A 324 -6.79 -17.63 -15.12
CA LYS A 324 -6.02 -18.71 -15.76
C LYS A 324 -6.34 -18.85 -17.26
N LYS A 325 -7.62 -18.67 -17.66
CA LYS A 325 -8.05 -18.70 -19.07
C LYS A 325 -7.43 -17.56 -19.87
N GLU A 326 -7.36 -16.36 -19.29
CA GLU A 326 -6.73 -15.19 -19.92
C GLU A 326 -5.20 -15.19 -19.80
N GLY A 327 -4.60 -16.29 -19.32
CA GLY A 327 -3.15 -16.42 -19.15
C GLY A 327 -2.57 -15.51 -18.04
N ILE A 328 -3.42 -14.99 -17.16
CA ILE A 328 -3.00 -14.23 -15.97
C ILE A 328 -2.50 -15.24 -14.93
N MET A 329 -1.27 -15.04 -14.47
CA MET A 329 -0.70 -15.89 -13.42
C MET A 329 -1.44 -15.68 -12.10
N VAL A 330 -1.72 -16.78 -11.38
CA VAL A 330 -2.27 -16.74 -10.02
C VAL A 330 -1.20 -17.27 -9.08
N GLY A 331 -1.02 -16.64 -7.94
CA GLY A 331 -0.06 -17.09 -6.92
C GLY A 331 -0.42 -18.47 -6.37
N PRO A 332 0.55 -19.23 -5.85
CA PRO A 332 0.33 -20.61 -5.37
C PRO A 332 -0.57 -20.67 -4.13
N GLY A 333 -0.91 -19.57 -3.54
CA GLY A 333 -1.75 -19.41 -2.37
C GLY A 333 -1.16 -18.42 -1.37
N ARG A 334 -2.00 -18.00 -0.44
CA ARG A 334 -1.64 -17.06 0.62
C ARG A 334 -2.47 -17.35 1.89
N GLY A 335 -1.97 -16.92 3.03
CA GLY A 335 -2.72 -17.01 4.28
C GLY A 335 -3.01 -18.46 4.67
N SER A 336 -4.21 -18.71 5.15
CA SER A 336 -4.66 -20.03 5.58
C SER A 336 -5.31 -20.87 4.47
N ALA A 337 -5.71 -20.27 3.36
CA ALA A 337 -6.42 -20.95 2.27
C ALA A 337 -5.63 -22.11 1.63
N ALA A 338 -4.28 -22.04 1.66
CA ALA A 338 -3.41 -23.12 1.21
C ALA A 338 -3.50 -24.39 2.09
N GLY A 339 -4.17 -24.33 3.25
CA GLY A 339 -4.48 -25.48 4.09
C GLY A 339 -5.72 -26.28 3.63
N SER A 340 -6.47 -25.80 2.64
CA SER A 340 -7.68 -26.44 2.11
C SER A 340 -7.42 -27.30 0.88
N LEU A 341 -7.81 -28.56 0.93
CA LEU A 341 -7.78 -29.47 -0.21
C LEU A 341 -8.83 -29.10 -1.27
N VAL A 342 -9.98 -28.56 -0.89
CA VAL A 342 -10.98 -28.01 -1.81
C VAL A 342 -10.38 -26.86 -2.62
N SER A 343 -9.67 -25.90 -1.97
CA SER A 343 -8.98 -24.81 -2.67
C SER A 343 -7.92 -25.34 -3.65
N PHE A 344 -7.18 -26.38 -3.27
CA PHE A 344 -6.18 -27.04 -4.12
C PHE A 344 -6.84 -27.77 -5.32
N ALA A 345 -7.92 -28.52 -5.08
CA ALA A 345 -8.66 -29.22 -6.14
C ALA A 345 -9.25 -28.24 -7.16
N LEU A 346 -9.85 -27.13 -6.70
CA LEU A 346 -10.39 -26.07 -7.56
C LEU A 346 -9.31 -25.27 -8.30
N GLY A 347 -8.03 -25.45 -7.98
CA GLY A 347 -6.94 -24.67 -8.56
C GLY A 347 -6.89 -23.21 -8.05
N ILE A 348 -7.54 -22.92 -6.94
CA ILE A 348 -7.44 -21.64 -6.23
C ILE A 348 -6.05 -21.51 -5.61
N THR A 349 -5.51 -22.63 -5.06
CA THR A 349 -4.14 -22.71 -4.57
C THR A 349 -3.37 -23.80 -5.32
N ASP A 350 -2.03 -23.70 -5.33
CA ASP A 350 -1.15 -24.69 -5.94
C ASP A 350 -0.25 -25.41 -4.91
N VAL A 351 -0.54 -25.22 -3.62
CA VAL A 351 0.10 -25.93 -2.50
C VAL A 351 -0.74 -27.13 -2.12
N ASP A 352 -0.13 -28.31 -2.12
CA ASP A 352 -0.78 -29.56 -1.70
C ASP A 352 -0.83 -29.64 -0.16
N PRO A 353 -2.01 -29.49 0.48
CA PRO A 353 -2.10 -29.44 1.93
C PRO A 353 -1.78 -30.77 2.63
N ILE A 354 -1.92 -31.91 1.93
CA ILE A 354 -1.59 -33.22 2.51
C ILE A 354 -0.08 -33.44 2.46
N LYS A 355 0.56 -33.16 1.33
CA LYS A 355 2.02 -33.28 1.18
C LYS A 355 2.79 -32.41 2.18
N TYR A 356 2.30 -31.19 2.49
CA TYR A 356 2.94 -30.27 3.40
C TYR A 356 2.36 -30.30 4.82
N ASP A 357 1.49 -31.26 5.14
CA ASP A 357 0.91 -31.51 6.46
C ASP A 357 0.20 -30.28 7.06
N LEU A 358 -0.64 -29.62 6.23
CA LEU A 358 -1.38 -28.40 6.53
C LEU A 358 -2.77 -28.72 7.08
N LEU A 359 -3.25 -27.89 8.03
CA LEU A 359 -4.52 -28.09 8.72
C LEU A 359 -5.64 -27.24 8.13
N PHE A 360 -6.78 -27.88 7.79
CA PHE A 360 -7.99 -27.20 7.29
C PHE A 360 -8.66 -26.35 8.35
N GLU A 361 -8.66 -26.82 9.61
CA GLU A 361 -9.30 -26.14 10.75
C GLU A 361 -8.65 -24.80 11.06
N ARG A 362 -7.40 -24.58 10.62
CA ARG A 362 -6.73 -23.28 10.68
C ARG A 362 -7.36 -22.28 9.70
N PHE A 363 -7.87 -22.75 8.59
CA PHE A 363 -8.56 -21.95 7.57
C PHE A 363 -10.05 -21.83 7.87
N LEU A 364 -10.78 -22.94 7.99
CA LEU A 364 -12.21 -22.97 8.25
C LEU A 364 -12.50 -23.90 9.44
N ASN A 365 -13.11 -23.33 10.50
CA ASN A 365 -13.40 -24.05 11.74
C ASN A 365 -14.90 -23.99 12.02
N PRO A 366 -15.61 -25.15 12.10
CA PRO A 366 -17.04 -25.20 12.36
C PRO A 366 -17.46 -24.70 13.74
N GLU A 367 -16.55 -24.67 14.70
CA GLU A 367 -16.81 -24.14 16.05
C GLU A 367 -16.63 -22.61 16.13
N ARG A 368 -16.27 -21.99 15.02
CA ARG A 368 -16.01 -20.58 14.90
C ARG A 368 -16.95 -19.94 13.88
N ILE A 369 -17.76 -19.00 14.34
CA ILE A 369 -18.60 -18.16 13.46
C ILE A 369 -17.70 -17.04 12.87
N SER A 370 -16.99 -17.33 11.79
CA SER A 370 -16.25 -16.33 11.00
C SER A 370 -16.24 -16.75 9.54
N MET A 371 -16.35 -15.77 8.67
CA MET A 371 -16.25 -15.99 7.24
C MET A 371 -14.85 -16.50 6.86
N PRO A 372 -14.73 -17.39 5.84
CA PRO A 372 -13.45 -17.75 5.26
C PRO A 372 -12.84 -16.53 4.56
N ASP A 373 -11.51 -16.45 4.57
CA ASP A 373 -10.75 -15.39 3.93
C ASP A 373 -9.77 -16.01 2.95
N ILE A 374 -10.08 -15.91 1.64
CA ILE A 374 -9.22 -16.38 0.56
C ILE A 374 -8.65 -15.16 -0.15
N ASP A 375 -7.42 -14.86 0.19
CA ASP A 375 -6.62 -13.86 -0.53
C ASP A 375 -6.17 -14.41 -1.90
N LEU A 376 -6.30 -13.61 -2.95
CA LEU A 376 -5.84 -13.96 -4.29
C LEU A 376 -4.69 -13.06 -4.73
N ASP A 377 -3.57 -13.69 -5.05
CA ASP A 377 -2.37 -13.00 -5.53
C ASP A 377 -2.33 -12.99 -7.06
N PHE A 378 -2.28 -11.81 -7.67
CA PHE A 378 -2.16 -11.59 -9.11
C PHE A 378 -0.91 -10.75 -9.45
N PRO A 379 -0.40 -10.77 -10.69
CA PRO A 379 0.53 -9.76 -11.15
C PRO A 379 -0.08 -8.37 -11.01
N ASP A 380 0.67 -7.41 -10.47
CA ASP A 380 0.19 -6.06 -10.18
C ASP A 380 -0.36 -5.33 -11.41
N ASN A 381 0.25 -5.55 -12.59
CA ASN A 381 -0.21 -5.01 -13.87
C ASN A 381 -1.45 -5.73 -14.47
N LYS A 382 -1.95 -6.83 -13.85
CA LYS A 382 -3.07 -7.65 -14.33
C LYS A 382 -4.22 -7.78 -13.34
N ARG A 383 -4.02 -7.36 -12.11
CA ARG A 383 -5.03 -7.38 -11.04
C ARG A 383 -6.32 -6.66 -11.46
N ASP A 384 -6.20 -5.47 -12.03
CA ASP A 384 -7.35 -4.64 -12.42
C ASP A 384 -8.14 -5.23 -13.59
N ASP A 385 -7.50 -6.06 -14.45
CA ASP A 385 -8.20 -6.83 -15.51
C ASP A 385 -9.17 -7.84 -14.89
N VAL A 386 -8.76 -8.51 -13.81
CA VAL A 386 -9.63 -9.46 -13.08
C VAL A 386 -10.77 -8.72 -12.37
N ILE A 387 -10.49 -7.57 -11.73
CA ILE A 387 -11.50 -6.75 -11.07
C ILE A 387 -12.56 -6.28 -12.09
N ARG A 388 -12.15 -5.83 -13.27
CA ARG A 388 -13.07 -5.45 -14.36
C ARG A 388 -13.96 -6.62 -14.81
N TYR A 389 -13.40 -7.81 -14.89
CA TYR A 389 -14.22 -9.02 -15.16
C TYR A 389 -15.29 -9.23 -14.08
N VAL A 390 -14.91 -9.15 -12.80
CA VAL A 390 -15.84 -9.32 -11.68
C VAL A 390 -16.97 -8.28 -11.75
N GLN A 391 -16.64 -7.01 -12.00
CA GLN A 391 -17.62 -5.95 -12.14
C GLN A 391 -18.55 -6.18 -13.36
N ALA A 392 -18.00 -6.57 -14.50
CA ALA A 392 -18.79 -6.84 -15.71
C ALA A 392 -19.76 -8.02 -15.51
N LYS A 393 -19.32 -9.06 -14.79
CA LYS A 393 -20.12 -10.26 -14.55
C LYS A 393 -21.21 -10.07 -13.51
N TYR A 394 -20.91 -9.45 -12.38
CA TYR A 394 -21.81 -9.36 -11.24
C TYR A 394 -22.59 -8.03 -11.19
N GLY A 395 -22.11 -7.01 -11.89
CA GLY A 395 -22.79 -5.71 -12.00
C GLY A 395 -22.12 -4.59 -11.19
N LYS A 396 -22.24 -3.36 -11.70
CA LYS A 396 -21.57 -2.16 -11.16
C LYS A 396 -21.97 -1.81 -9.72
N HIS A 397 -23.21 -2.08 -9.33
CA HIS A 397 -23.73 -1.83 -7.99
C HIS A 397 -23.56 -2.99 -7.02
N HIS A 398 -23.00 -4.10 -7.48
CA HIS A 398 -22.76 -5.31 -6.70
C HIS A 398 -21.29 -5.51 -6.34
N VAL A 399 -20.39 -4.73 -6.97
CA VAL A 399 -18.94 -4.79 -6.79
C VAL A 399 -18.41 -3.39 -6.51
N VAL A 400 -17.89 -3.15 -5.31
CA VAL A 400 -17.37 -1.85 -4.91
C VAL A 400 -16.00 -1.98 -4.25
N SER A 401 -15.13 -0.99 -4.43
CA SER A 401 -13.87 -0.86 -3.69
C SER A 401 -14.12 -0.35 -2.27
N ILE A 402 -13.17 -0.53 -1.39
CA ILE A 402 -13.28 -0.15 0.03
C ILE A 402 -12.51 1.14 0.28
N THR A 403 -13.08 2.02 1.11
CA THR A 403 -12.39 3.23 1.59
C THR A 403 -11.40 2.91 2.69
N THR A 404 -10.32 3.67 2.72
CA THR A 404 -9.40 3.81 3.86
C THR A 404 -9.28 5.29 4.22
N PHE A 405 -9.05 5.59 5.49
CA PHE A 405 -8.73 6.95 5.92
C PHE A 405 -7.24 7.08 6.19
N GLY A 406 -6.61 8.02 5.48
CA GLY A 406 -5.28 8.49 5.85
C GLY A 406 -5.41 9.43 7.04
N THR A 407 -4.75 9.12 8.16
CA THR A 407 -4.80 9.91 9.38
C THR A 407 -3.55 10.76 9.55
N PHE A 408 -3.67 11.82 10.34
CA PHE A 408 -2.53 12.60 10.78
C PHE A 408 -1.62 11.72 11.65
N GLN A 409 -0.36 11.55 11.23
CA GLN A 409 0.69 10.82 11.94
C GLN A 409 1.66 11.83 12.58
N VAL A 410 2.32 11.47 13.67
CA VAL A 410 3.25 12.36 14.42
C VAL A 410 4.09 13.27 13.52
N LYS A 411 4.85 12.68 12.57
CA LYS A 411 5.74 13.45 11.69
C LYS A 411 5.00 14.35 10.71
N SER A 412 3.85 13.91 10.20
CA SER A 412 3.05 14.69 9.26
C SER A 412 2.33 15.83 9.96
N SER A 413 1.77 15.58 11.16
CA SER A 413 1.11 16.60 11.97
C SER A 413 2.07 17.76 12.28
N ILE A 414 3.27 17.44 12.78
CA ILE A 414 4.30 18.44 13.06
C ILE A 414 4.64 19.25 11.80
N ARG A 415 4.84 18.60 10.65
CA ARG A 415 5.16 19.31 9.40
C ARG A 415 4.05 20.21 8.93
N ASP A 416 2.80 19.75 9.02
CA ASP A 416 1.64 20.55 8.62
C ASP A 416 1.46 21.76 9.56
N ILE A 417 1.58 21.59 10.87
CA ILE A 417 1.52 22.71 11.82
C ILE A 417 2.68 23.70 11.59
N CYS A 418 3.91 23.23 11.43
CA CYS A 418 5.05 24.11 11.12
C CYS A 418 4.82 24.89 9.82
N ARG A 419 4.25 24.26 8.80
CA ARG A 419 3.92 24.93 7.53
C ARG A 419 2.87 26.02 7.71
N THR A 420 1.81 25.76 8.48
CA THR A 420 0.77 26.78 8.75
C THR A 420 1.29 27.96 9.56
N GLN A 421 2.37 27.78 10.32
CA GLN A 421 3.06 28.82 11.06
C GLN A 421 4.22 29.47 10.29
N GLY A 422 4.47 29.09 9.04
CA GLY A 422 5.51 29.65 8.17
C GLY A 422 6.94 29.31 8.55
N LEU A 423 7.17 28.20 9.26
CA LEU A 423 8.53 27.76 9.64
C LEU A 423 9.32 27.24 8.43
N SER A 424 10.63 27.44 8.48
CA SER A 424 11.54 26.91 7.46
C SER A 424 11.58 25.36 7.47
N VAL A 425 11.97 24.76 6.33
CA VAL A 425 12.16 23.30 6.23
C VAL A 425 13.23 22.81 7.22
N ALA A 426 14.28 23.61 7.47
CA ALA A 426 15.34 23.27 8.42
C ALA A 426 14.82 23.21 9.86
N ASP A 427 14.06 24.22 10.28
CA ASP A 427 13.44 24.26 11.62
C ASP A 427 12.42 23.15 11.80
N THR A 428 11.58 22.92 10.78
CA THR A 428 10.63 21.81 10.76
C THR A 428 11.32 20.45 10.96
N ASN A 429 12.41 20.19 10.25
CA ASN A 429 13.14 18.93 10.40
C ASN A 429 13.79 18.80 11.78
N ARG A 430 14.25 19.93 12.37
CA ARG A 430 14.76 19.95 13.74
C ARG A 430 13.67 19.57 14.76
N ILE A 431 12.48 20.16 14.66
CA ILE A 431 11.34 19.86 15.56
C ILE A 431 10.90 18.40 15.41
N VAL A 432 10.80 17.90 14.17
CA VAL A 432 10.47 16.47 13.89
C VAL A 432 11.50 15.55 14.55
N LYS A 433 12.78 15.88 14.49
CA LYS A 433 13.86 15.10 15.13
C LYS A 433 13.73 15.10 16.65
N LEU A 434 13.52 16.25 17.27
CA LEU A 434 13.30 16.39 18.71
C LEU A 434 12.15 15.51 19.20
N ALA A 435 11.01 15.53 18.48
CA ALA A 435 9.83 14.75 18.83
C ALA A 435 10.04 13.22 18.68
N THR A 436 10.90 12.79 17.73
CA THR A 436 11.08 11.35 17.45
C THR A 436 12.23 10.70 18.21
N GLU A 437 13.20 11.47 18.69
CA GLU A 437 14.37 10.99 19.45
C GLU A 437 14.26 11.28 20.96
N ALA A 438 13.07 11.70 21.43
CA ALA A 438 12.75 11.96 22.84
C ALA A 438 13.74 12.90 23.56
N TYR A 439 14.18 13.95 22.89
CA TYR A 439 14.99 15.00 23.52
C TYR A 439 14.15 15.87 24.44
N GLU A 440 14.77 16.42 25.48
CA GLU A 440 14.14 17.39 26.36
C GLU A 440 13.83 18.68 25.60
N ILE A 441 12.57 19.12 25.65
CA ILE A 441 12.09 20.29 24.93
C ILE A 441 12.11 21.46 25.92
N THR A 442 12.94 22.44 25.63
CA THR A 442 13.13 23.63 26.49
C THR A 442 12.54 24.91 25.91
N ASP A 443 12.15 24.90 24.65
CA ASP A 443 11.58 26.05 23.94
C ASP A 443 10.05 25.99 23.94
N PRO A 444 9.35 26.99 24.61
CA PRO A 444 7.89 27.01 24.69
C PRO A 444 7.19 26.97 23.33
N LYS A 445 7.72 27.65 22.32
CA LYS A 445 7.13 27.65 20.99
C LYS A 445 7.16 26.26 20.34
N THR A 446 8.25 25.52 20.53
CA THR A 446 8.36 24.13 20.07
C THR A 446 7.38 23.22 20.83
N GLU A 447 7.22 23.43 22.14
CA GLU A 447 6.25 22.70 22.97
C GLU A 447 4.81 22.94 22.50
N ASP A 448 4.42 24.16 22.21
CA ASP A 448 3.08 24.52 21.70
C ASP A 448 2.83 23.88 20.34
N ILE A 449 3.81 23.89 19.42
CA ILE A 449 3.72 23.19 18.12
C ILE A 449 3.49 21.69 18.33
N LEU A 450 4.19 21.06 19.25
CA LEU A 450 4.06 19.62 19.50
C LEU A 450 2.73 19.27 20.18
N LYS A 451 2.26 20.07 21.13
CA LYS A 451 0.91 19.89 21.72
C LYS A 451 -0.18 19.99 20.66
N LEU A 452 -0.11 21.00 19.79
CA LEU A 452 -1.07 21.20 18.71
C LEU A 452 -0.98 20.07 17.67
N ALA A 453 0.22 19.57 17.34
CA ALA A 453 0.40 18.44 16.46
C ALA A 453 -0.16 17.13 17.06
N GLN A 454 -0.04 16.95 18.37
CA GLN A 454 -0.58 15.80 19.10
C GLN A 454 -2.11 15.82 19.16
N SER A 455 -2.74 16.97 19.32
CA SER A 455 -4.20 17.08 19.42
C SER A 455 -4.90 16.70 18.11
N ILE A 456 -4.28 16.95 16.94
CA ILE A 456 -4.81 16.54 15.63
C ILE A 456 -4.34 15.15 15.21
N GLU A 457 -3.41 14.51 15.92
CA GLU A 457 -2.92 13.19 15.61
C GLU A 457 -4.06 12.15 15.63
N GLY A 458 -4.08 11.25 14.62
CA GLY A 458 -5.11 10.23 14.46
C GLY A 458 -6.40 10.72 13.79
N LEU A 459 -6.66 12.02 13.67
CA LEU A 459 -7.82 12.52 12.94
C LEU A 459 -7.74 12.14 11.45
N PRO A 460 -8.86 11.77 10.80
CA PRO A 460 -8.92 11.53 9.37
C PRO A 460 -8.57 12.81 8.59
N ARG A 461 -7.67 12.65 7.62
CA ARG A 461 -7.19 13.76 6.77
C ARG A 461 -7.75 13.70 5.35
N HIS A 462 -7.72 12.54 4.77
CA HIS A 462 -8.20 12.28 3.40
C HIS A 462 -8.65 10.82 3.27
N THR A 463 -9.48 10.57 2.26
CA THR A 463 -9.84 9.21 1.87
C THR A 463 -8.83 8.63 0.90
N GLY A 464 -8.60 7.34 1.01
CA GLY A 464 -7.84 6.53 0.07
C GLY A 464 -8.67 5.31 -0.37
N THR A 465 -8.14 4.54 -1.30
CA THR A 465 -8.74 3.26 -1.72
C THR A 465 -7.94 2.12 -1.10
N HIS A 466 -8.62 1.15 -0.52
CA HIS A 466 -7.98 -0.06 0.00
C HIS A 466 -7.19 -0.78 -1.11
N ALA A 467 -5.96 -1.14 -0.82
CA ALA A 467 -5.02 -1.62 -1.84
C ALA A 467 -5.47 -2.92 -2.52
N ALA A 468 -6.25 -3.76 -1.83
CA ALA A 468 -6.60 -5.11 -2.29
C ALA A 468 -8.09 -5.42 -2.25
N GLY A 469 -8.81 -4.92 -1.22
CA GLY A 469 -10.17 -5.35 -0.90
C GLY A 469 -11.25 -4.79 -1.81
N ILE A 470 -12.15 -5.66 -2.21
CA ILE A 470 -13.45 -5.30 -2.80
C ILE A 470 -14.58 -5.96 -2.01
N ILE A 471 -15.76 -5.36 -2.05
CA ILE A 471 -16.99 -5.96 -1.56
C ILE A 471 -17.76 -6.51 -2.74
N LEU A 472 -18.24 -7.75 -2.59
CA LEU A 472 -19.13 -8.40 -3.54
C LEU A 472 -20.42 -8.81 -2.85
N SER A 473 -21.58 -8.51 -3.45
CA SER A 473 -22.89 -8.77 -2.88
C SER A 473 -23.90 -9.22 -3.95
N SER A 474 -24.84 -10.08 -3.57
CA SER A 474 -26.00 -10.42 -4.42
C SER A 474 -27.03 -9.28 -4.47
N VAL A 475 -27.02 -8.38 -3.49
CA VAL A 475 -27.93 -7.24 -3.40
C VAL A 475 -27.27 -5.95 -3.87
N ASP A 476 -28.06 -5.01 -4.35
CA ASP A 476 -27.61 -3.70 -4.79
C ASP A 476 -27.04 -2.91 -3.61
N LEU A 477 -25.72 -2.77 -3.56
CA LEU A 477 -24.97 -2.11 -2.50
C LEU A 477 -25.32 -0.62 -2.36
N SER A 478 -25.74 0.06 -3.42
CA SER A 478 -26.10 1.48 -3.38
C SER A 478 -27.28 1.80 -2.48
N ARG A 479 -28.06 0.78 -2.09
CA ARG A 479 -29.21 0.91 -1.17
C ARG A 479 -28.85 0.57 0.27
N ILE A 480 -27.67 0.02 0.51
CA ILE A 480 -27.26 -0.55 1.80
C ILE A 480 -26.13 0.25 2.42
N ILE A 481 -25.17 0.66 1.59
CA ILE A 481 -24.00 1.42 2.01
C ILE A 481 -23.85 2.70 1.17
N PRO A 482 -23.39 3.79 1.77
CA PRO A 482 -23.10 5.00 1.02
C PRO A 482 -21.86 4.82 0.13
N LEU A 483 -21.95 5.31 -1.12
CA LEU A 483 -20.92 5.18 -2.14
C LEU A 483 -20.29 6.53 -2.48
N GLN A 484 -19.08 6.47 -3.06
CA GLN A 484 -18.35 7.64 -3.56
C GLN A 484 -17.53 7.29 -4.79
N SER A 485 -16.95 8.30 -5.46
CA SER A 485 -15.97 8.09 -6.52
C SER A 485 -14.66 7.61 -5.94
N GLY A 486 -14.08 6.56 -6.54
CA GLY A 486 -12.78 6.01 -6.17
C GLY A 486 -11.68 6.39 -7.17
N SER A 487 -10.48 5.88 -6.95
CA SER A 487 -9.32 6.01 -7.85
C SER A 487 -9.39 5.09 -9.08
N SER A 488 -10.34 4.16 -9.12
CA SER A 488 -10.58 3.19 -10.20
C SER A 488 -11.97 3.40 -10.82
N ASP A 489 -12.28 2.62 -11.85
CA ASP A 489 -13.62 2.62 -12.49
C ASP A 489 -14.72 2.03 -11.59
N LEU A 490 -14.35 1.45 -10.43
CA LEU A 490 -15.31 0.98 -9.44
C LEU A 490 -15.89 2.13 -8.62
N TYR A 491 -17.15 1.99 -8.20
CA TYR A 491 -17.63 2.75 -7.06
C TYR A 491 -16.86 2.35 -5.80
N GLN A 492 -16.71 3.28 -4.87
CA GLN A 492 -16.05 3.07 -3.60
C GLN A 492 -17.06 3.23 -2.47
N SER A 493 -17.00 2.33 -1.45
CA SER A 493 -17.80 2.52 -0.24
C SER A 493 -17.34 3.77 0.50
N GLN A 494 -18.22 4.42 1.26
CA GLN A 494 -17.81 5.45 2.22
C GLN A 494 -17.36 4.85 3.57
N LEU A 495 -17.59 3.54 3.79
CA LEU A 495 -17.25 2.83 5.01
C LEU A 495 -15.95 2.05 4.86
N GLU A 496 -15.22 1.88 5.97
CA GLU A 496 -13.99 1.10 6.05
C GLU A 496 -14.26 -0.42 6.08
N ALA A 497 -13.22 -1.21 5.82
CA ALA A 497 -13.31 -2.67 5.79
C ALA A 497 -13.90 -3.26 7.07
N GLU A 498 -13.45 -2.81 8.24
CA GLU A 498 -13.89 -3.31 9.53
C GLU A 498 -15.40 -3.07 9.76
N ASP A 499 -15.91 -1.91 9.36
CA ASP A 499 -17.33 -1.57 9.48
C ASP A 499 -18.18 -2.42 8.54
N LEU A 500 -17.72 -2.61 7.30
CA LEU A 500 -18.41 -3.45 6.29
C LEU A 500 -18.45 -4.92 6.71
N GLU A 501 -17.36 -5.45 7.27
CA GLU A 501 -17.29 -6.82 7.80
C GLU A 501 -18.23 -6.99 9.01
N LYS A 502 -18.30 -6.02 9.93
CA LYS A 502 -19.24 -6.03 11.06
C LYS A 502 -20.70 -5.91 10.63
N MET A 503 -20.97 -5.25 9.51
CA MET A 503 -22.30 -5.24 8.88
C MET A 503 -22.66 -6.60 8.26
N GLY A 504 -21.70 -7.50 8.07
CA GLY A 504 -21.89 -8.82 7.48
C GLY A 504 -21.57 -8.88 5.97
N LEU A 505 -20.97 -7.85 5.38
CA LEU A 505 -20.55 -7.84 4.00
C LEU A 505 -19.22 -8.58 3.82
N LEU A 506 -19.08 -9.33 2.73
CA LEU A 506 -17.88 -10.09 2.46
C LEU A 506 -16.86 -9.24 1.69
N LYS A 507 -15.68 -9.12 2.29
CA LYS A 507 -14.48 -8.61 1.63
C LYS A 507 -13.76 -9.74 0.89
N ILE A 508 -13.33 -9.47 -0.32
CA ILE A 508 -12.46 -10.37 -1.11
C ILE A 508 -11.21 -9.57 -1.48
N ASP A 509 -10.04 -10.11 -1.16
CA ASP A 509 -8.77 -9.44 -1.40
C ASP A 509 -8.12 -9.88 -2.72
N PHE A 510 -7.96 -8.94 -3.64
CA PHE A 510 -7.20 -9.06 -4.88
C PHE A 510 -5.86 -8.33 -4.73
N LEU A 511 -4.81 -9.07 -4.44
CA LEU A 511 -3.50 -8.50 -4.17
C LEU A 511 -2.66 -8.45 -5.45
N GLY A 512 -2.13 -7.27 -5.77
CA GLY A 512 -1.14 -7.09 -6.82
C GLY A 512 0.26 -7.41 -6.29
N ILE A 513 0.93 -8.42 -6.85
CA ILE A 513 2.28 -8.82 -6.45
C ILE A 513 3.24 -8.72 -7.64
N ARG A 514 4.18 -7.77 -7.57
CA ARG A 514 5.20 -7.56 -8.60
C ARG A 514 6.02 -8.82 -8.90
N ASN A 515 6.25 -9.65 -7.90
CA ASN A 515 7.07 -10.86 -8.10
C ASN A 515 6.40 -11.89 -9.01
N LEU A 516 5.06 -11.98 -9.02
CA LEU A 516 4.33 -12.82 -9.97
C LEU A 516 4.46 -12.29 -11.40
N GLN A 517 4.48 -10.97 -11.59
CA GLN A 517 4.79 -10.36 -12.88
C GLN A 517 6.21 -10.73 -13.33
N ILE A 518 7.21 -10.59 -12.44
CA ILE A 518 8.61 -10.96 -12.75
C ILE A 518 8.70 -12.43 -13.18
N ILE A 519 8.06 -13.35 -12.47
CA ILE A 519 8.04 -14.76 -12.83
C ILE A 519 7.41 -14.94 -14.21
N LYS A 520 6.23 -14.36 -14.45
CA LYS A 520 5.48 -14.52 -15.71
C LYS A 520 6.26 -13.98 -16.91
N GLU A 521 6.84 -12.79 -16.79
CA GLU A 521 7.61 -12.16 -17.86
C GLU A 521 8.93 -12.90 -18.12
N THR A 522 9.59 -13.38 -17.04
CA THR A 522 10.79 -14.23 -17.18
C THR A 522 10.49 -15.50 -17.95
N LEU A 523 9.38 -16.18 -17.61
CA LEU A 523 8.92 -17.36 -18.36
C LEU A 523 8.66 -17.02 -19.83
N GLY A 524 8.06 -15.87 -20.11
CA GLY A 524 7.81 -15.40 -21.48
C GLY A 524 9.10 -15.18 -22.29
N LEU A 525 10.17 -14.67 -21.65
CA LEU A 525 11.48 -14.55 -22.30
C LEU A 525 12.15 -15.91 -22.55
N ILE A 526 11.98 -16.85 -21.60
CA ILE A 526 12.52 -18.22 -21.72
C ILE A 526 11.78 -18.99 -22.82
N GLU A 527 10.45 -18.84 -22.92
CA GLU A 527 9.64 -19.49 -23.95
C GLU A 527 10.02 -19.02 -25.37
N LYS A 528 10.42 -17.76 -25.55
CA LYS A 528 10.98 -17.26 -26.83
C LYS A 528 12.25 -18.00 -27.26
N LYS A 529 12.96 -18.64 -26.31
CA LYS A 529 14.11 -19.54 -26.58
C LYS A 529 13.70 -21.00 -26.78
N ASN A 530 12.39 -21.27 -26.97
CA ASN A 530 11.78 -22.63 -27.11
C ASN A 530 11.97 -23.52 -25.87
N ILE A 531 12.13 -22.93 -24.68
CA ILE A 531 12.24 -23.67 -23.43
C ILE A 531 10.92 -23.49 -22.67
N LYS A 532 10.26 -24.60 -22.30
CA LYS A 532 9.05 -24.58 -21.45
C LYS A 532 9.39 -25.05 -20.05
N ILE A 533 9.01 -24.25 -19.06
CA ILE A 533 9.18 -24.57 -17.63
C ILE A 533 7.80 -24.72 -17.01
N ASP A 534 7.53 -25.85 -16.38
CA ASP A 534 6.36 -26.06 -15.54
C ASP A 534 6.72 -25.77 -14.08
N LEU A 535 6.29 -24.61 -13.58
CA LEU A 535 6.56 -24.17 -12.22
C LEU A 535 5.96 -25.09 -11.14
N TYR A 536 4.92 -25.83 -11.48
CA TYR A 536 4.27 -26.75 -10.56
C TYR A 536 5.10 -28.01 -10.31
N ASN A 537 5.89 -28.44 -11.31
CA ASN A 537 6.69 -29.65 -11.28
C ASN A 537 8.20 -29.37 -11.11
N LEU A 538 8.58 -28.23 -10.53
CA LEU A 538 9.99 -27.96 -10.26
C LEU A 538 10.58 -28.95 -9.25
N PRO A 539 11.81 -29.44 -9.46
CA PRO A 539 12.51 -30.27 -8.47
C PRO A 539 12.87 -29.41 -7.25
N LEU A 540 12.26 -29.72 -6.07
CA LEU A 540 12.49 -28.98 -4.84
C LEU A 540 13.84 -29.29 -4.15
N ASN A 541 14.72 -30.03 -4.81
CA ASN A 541 16.07 -30.39 -4.39
C ASN A 541 17.15 -29.98 -5.40
N ASP A 542 16.87 -28.98 -6.24
CA ASP A 542 17.80 -28.53 -7.29
C ASP A 542 19.06 -27.91 -6.65
N LYS A 543 20.21 -28.55 -6.89
CA LYS A 543 21.49 -28.14 -6.33
C LYS A 543 21.88 -26.71 -6.73
N LYS A 544 21.70 -26.35 -8.00
CA LYS A 544 22.08 -25.03 -8.52
C LYS A 544 21.31 -23.90 -7.85
N THR A 545 20.01 -24.13 -7.58
CA THR A 545 19.15 -23.22 -6.84
C THR A 545 19.60 -23.07 -5.40
N PHE A 546 19.89 -24.18 -4.70
CA PHE A 546 20.37 -24.10 -3.31
C PHE A 546 21.79 -23.55 -3.19
N ASP A 547 22.66 -23.74 -4.17
CA ASP A 547 23.99 -23.11 -4.20
C ASP A 547 23.87 -21.58 -4.33
N LEU A 548 22.93 -21.09 -5.15
CA LEU A 548 22.62 -19.65 -5.23
C LEU A 548 22.10 -19.10 -3.91
N LEU A 549 21.16 -19.79 -3.27
CA LEU A 549 20.59 -19.43 -1.98
C LEU A 549 21.63 -19.43 -0.85
N SER A 550 22.50 -20.45 -0.80
CA SER A 550 23.56 -20.59 0.21
C SER A 550 24.66 -19.52 0.06
N LYS A 551 24.89 -19.00 -1.14
CA LYS A 551 25.76 -17.85 -1.42
C LYS A 551 25.08 -16.51 -1.14
N ALA A 552 23.80 -16.51 -0.79
CA ALA A 552 22.94 -15.34 -0.61
C ALA A 552 22.92 -14.40 -1.84
N ASP A 553 23.08 -14.96 -3.07
CA ASP A 553 22.90 -14.21 -4.32
C ASP A 553 21.40 -14.07 -4.63
N THR A 554 20.67 -13.42 -3.71
CA THR A 554 19.20 -13.39 -3.67
C THR A 554 18.60 -12.04 -4.03
N VAL A 555 19.34 -11.20 -4.73
CA VAL A 555 18.80 -9.93 -5.25
C VAL A 555 17.62 -10.22 -6.21
N GLY A 556 16.50 -9.54 -5.97
CA GLY A 556 15.26 -9.75 -6.73
C GLY A 556 14.51 -11.03 -6.39
N VAL A 557 14.97 -11.85 -5.44
CA VAL A 557 14.26 -13.06 -4.98
C VAL A 557 13.33 -12.71 -3.82
N PHE A 558 12.05 -12.98 -4.00
CA PHE A 558 10.99 -12.65 -3.05
C PHE A 558 11.34 -13.03 -1.61
N GLN A 559 11.18 -12.09 -0.68
CA GLN A 559 11.42 -12.24 0.76
C GLN A 559 12.87 -12.58 1.17
N LEU A 560 13.79 -12.81 0.25
CA LEU A 560 15.15 -13.28 0.54
C LEU A 560 16.25 -12.25 0.26
N GLU A 561 15.90 -11.02 -0.11
CA GLU A 561 16.87 -10.01 -0.58
C GLU A 561 17.40 -9.05 0.49
N SER A 562 16.77 -8.96 1.67
CA SER A 562 17.21 -8.03 2.71
C SER A 562 18.59 -8.41 3.28
N VAL A 563 19.36 -7.40 3.71
CA VAL A 563 20.71 -7.62 4.27
C VAL A 563 20.71 -8.61 5.44
N GLY A 564 19.69 -8.49 6.32
CA GLY A 564 19.55 -9.42 7.44
C GLY A 564 19.28 -10.85 6.98
N MET A 565 18.37 -11.04 6.03
CA MET A 565 18.04 -12.35 5.47
C MET A 565 19.23 -12.98 4.74
N LYS A 566 20.01 -12.21 4.00
CA LYS A 566 21.24 -12.67 3.34
C LYS A 566 22.25 -13.22 4.36
N ARG A 567 22.44 -12.55 5.50
CA ARG A 567 23.30 -13.04 6.60
C ARG A 567 22.81 -14.39 7.14
N VAL A 568 21.51 -14.52 7.32
CA VAL A 568 20.91 -15.77 7.80
C VAL A 568 21.10 -16.90 6.77
N LEU A 569 20.85 -16.65 5.48
CA LEU A 569 21.04 -17.64 4.41
C LEU A 569 22.51 -18.10 4.32
N THR A 570 23.48 -17.20 4.48
CA THR A 570 24.90 -17.53 4.49
C THR A 570 25.29 -18.43 5.67
N LYS A 571 24.67 -18.20 6.85
CA LYS A 571 24.88 -19.07 8.04
C LYS A 571 24.17 -20.41 7.89
N LEU A 572 22.90 -20.40 7.49
CA LEU A 572 22.04 -21.58 7.37
C LEU A 572 22.51 -22.54 6.27
N LYS A 573 22.98 -22.01 5.14
CA LYS A 573 23.32 -22.76 3.91
C LYS A 573 22.20 -23.74 3.54
N PRO A 574 21.02 -23.23 3.16
CA PRO A 574 19.86 -24.07 2.89
C PRO A 574 20.14 -25.08 1.79
N ASN A 575 19.65 -26.32 1.95
CA ASN A 575 19.81 -27.42 0.99
C ASN A 575 18.52 -28.22 0.76
N GLN A 576 17.43 -27.81 1.40
CA GLN A 576 16.10 -28.39 1.26
C GLN A 576 15.01 -27.32 1.34
N PHE A 577 13.86 -27.59 0.74
CA PHE A 577 12.74 -26.65 0.68
C PHE A 577 12.22 -26.23 2.07
N GLU A 578 12.19 -27.17 3.05
CA GLU A 578 11.76 -26.90 4.42
C GLU A 578 12.62 -25.84 5.13
N ASP A 579 13.89 -25.69 4.74
CA ASP A 579 14.74 -24.62 5.28
C ASP A 579 14.21 -23.24 4.92
N LEU A 580 13.70 -23.07 3.70
CA LEU A 580 13.08 -21.82 3.26
C LEU A 580 11.76 -21.56 3.98
N VAL A 581 10.95 -22.61 4.16
CA VAL A 581 9.69 -22.53 4.90
C VAL A 581 9.95 -22.08 6.34
N ALA A 582 10.95 -22.66 7.00
CA ALA A 582 11.29 -22.33 8.39
C ALA A 582 11.85 -20.92 8.52
N ILE A 583 12.78 -20.50 7.64
CA ILE A 583 13.43 -19.21 7.77
C ILE A 583 12.48 -18.05 7.49
N LEU A 584 11.55 -18.20 6.56
CA LEU A 584 10.51 -17.21 6.29
C LEU A 584 9.54 -17.04 7.48
N ALA A 585 9.32 -18.09 8.26
CA ALA A 585 8.54 -18.02 9.48
C ALA A 585 9.31 -17.40 10.66
N LEU A 586 10.62 -17.64 10.76
CA LEU A 586 11.48 -17.18 11.85
C LEU A 586 12.00 -15.76 11.70
N PHE A 587 12.26 -15.31 10.45
CA PHE A 587 12.90 -14.00 10.20
C PHE A 587 11.91 -12.83 10.37
N ARG A 588 11.55 -12.55 11.60
CA ARG A 588 10.69 -11.40 12.01
C ARG A 588 10.92 -11.08 13.48
N PRO A 589 10.62 -9.85 13.94
CA PRO A 589 10.80 -9.47 15.35
C PRO A 589 10.14 -10.48 16.30
N GLY A 590 10.88 -10.91 17.30
CA GLY A 590 10.51 -11.93 18.28
C GLY A 590 11.03 -13.33 17.91
N PRO A 591 10.52 -14.02 16.88
CA PRO A 591 10.99 -15.37 16.54
C PRO A 591 12.43 -15.45 16.06
N MET A 592 13.02 -14.35 15.58
CA MET A 592 14.40 -14.33 15.05
C MET A 592 15.46 -14.72 16.10
N ASP A 593 15.16 -14.60 17.39
CA ASP A 593 16.05 -15.04 18.48
C ASP A 593 16.27 -16.56 18.47
N ASN A 594 15.38 -17.32 17.82
CA ASN A 594 15.50 -18.77 17.69
C ASN A 594 16.26 -19.22 16.44
N ILE A 595 16.67 -18.30 15.55
CA ILE A 595 17.34 -18.65 14.28
C ILE A 595 18.68 -19.36 14.52
N ASP A 596 19.51 -18.86 15.43
CA ASP A 596 20.82 -19.45 15.71
C ASP A 596 20.64 -20.85 16.33
N ILE A 597 19.68 -21.04 17.23
CA ILE A 597 19.34 -22.35 17.80
C ILE A 597 18.85 -23.32 16.71
N TYR A 598 18.01 -22.84 15.78
CA TYR A 598 17.55 -23.66 14.66
C TYR A 598 18.72 -24.10 13.78
N ILE A 599 19.66 -23.21 13.46
CA ILE A 599 20.83 -23.49 12.63
C ILE A 599 21.74 -24.50 13.31
N GLU A 600 22.06 -24.32 14.61
CA GLU A 600 22.91 -25.22 15.39
C GLU A 600 22.36 -26.64 15.50
N ARG A 601 21.07 -26.78 15.82
CA ARG A 601 20.40 -28.08 15.93
C ARG A 601 20.29 -28.76 14.56
N ARG A 602 19.99 -28.01 13.50
CA ARG A 602 20.04 -28.51 12.13
C ARG A 602 21.42 -28.98 11.71
N ALA A 603 22.48 -28.35 12.20
CA ALA A 603 23.88 -28.74 11.96
C ALA A 603 24.32 -29.97 12.78
N GLY A 604 23.45 -30.51 13.64
CA GLY A 604 23.70 -31.72 14.39
C GLY A 604 23.94 -31.55 15.90
N GLN A 605 23.73 -30.36 16.46
CA GLN A 605 23.76 -30.14 17.89
C GLN A 605 22.68 -30.99 18.55
N LYS A 606 23.09 -31.78 19.57
CA LYS A 606 22.17 -32.61 20.35
C LYS A 606 21.22 -31.74 21.18
N PHE A 607 19.98 -32.15 21.24
CA PHE A 607 18.94 -31.54 22.07
C PHE A 607 17.91 -32.60 22.47
N ASP A 608 17.22 -32.38 23.58
CA ASP A 608 16.13 -33.22 24.03
C ASP A 608 14.79 -32.63 23.64
N TYR A 609 13.87 -33.48 23.24
CA TYR A 609 12.47 -33.06 23.05
C TYR A 609 11.83 -32.85 24.43
N ILE A 610 10.86 -31.94 24.50
CA ILE A 610 10.10 -31.64 25.71
C ILE A 610 9.34 -32.90 26.20
N ASP A 611 8.95 -33.74 25.25
CA ASP A 611 8.35 -35.05 25.44
C ASP A 611 8.58 -35.88 24.18
N GLU A 612 8.92 -37.18 24.32
CA GLU A 612 9.19 -38.08 23.19
C GLU A 612 7.94 -38.34 22.32
N GLU A 613 6.73 -38.26 22.89
CA GLU A 613 5.49 -38.40 22.12
C GLU A 613 5.28 -37.25 21.14
N LEU A 614 5.89 -36.08 21.40
CA LEU A 614 5.78 -34.89 20.55
C LEU A 614 6.86 -34.81 19.46
N LYS A 615 7.75 -35.82 19.40
CA LYS A 615 8.89 -35.85 18.49
C LYS A 615 8.49 -35.75 17.04
N ASP A 616 7.48 -36.47 16.57
CA ASP A 616 6.99 -36.43 15.21
C ASP A 616 6.45 -35.03 14.79
N ILE A 617 5.88 -34.26 15.74
CA ILE A 617 5.42 -32.90 15.53
C ILE A 617 6.59 -31.91 15.49
N LEU A 618 7.60 -32.13 16.33
CA LEU A 618 8.70 -31.18 16.55
C LEU A 618 9.98 -31.50 15.76
N ALA A 619 10.13 -32.73 15.26
CA ALA A 619 11.33 -33.15 14.53
C ALA A 619 11.59 -32.31 13.26
N PRO A 620 10.60 -31.97 12.45
CA PRO A 620 10.82 -31.10 11.27
C PRO A 620 11.39 -29.71 11.57
N THR A 621 11.25 -29.27 12.82
CA THR A 621 11.73 -27.97 13.30
C THR A 621 12.77 -28.06 14.39
N TYR A 622 13.43 -29.21 14.49
CA TYR A 622 14.53 -29.47 15.44
C TYR A 622 14.16 -29.16 16.90
N GLY A 623 12.94 -29.53 17.30
CA GLY A 623 12.45 -29.34 18.68
C GLY A 623 11.99 -27.93 19.00
N ILE A 624 11.82 -27.05 18.03
CA ILE A 624 11.34 -25.66 18.24
C ILE A 624 9.90 -25.54 17.70
N ILE A 625 8.98 -24.93 18.46
CA ILE A 625 7.68 -24.54 17.94
C ILE A 625 7.86 -23.31 17.05
N ILE A 626 7.67 -23.48 15.75
CA ILE A 626 7.72 -22.39 14.74
C ILE A 626 6.32 -22.07 14.25
N TYR A 627 5.48 -23.10 14.06
CA TYR A 627 4.19 -22.99 13.40
C TYR A 627 3.01 -23.08 14.35
N GLN A 628 1.95 -22.35 14.06
CA GLN A 628 0.67 -22.41 14.76
C GLN A 628 0.06 -23.83 14.71
N GLU A 629 0.22 -24.51 13.59
CA GLU A 629 -0.23 -25.89 13.35
C GLU A 629 0.43 -26.88 14.32
N GLN A 630 1.69 -26.65 14.73
CA GLN A 630 2.36 -27.48 15.75
C GLN A 630 1.69 -27.34 17.11
N ILE A 631 1.27 -26.12 17.49
CA ILE A 631 0.52 -25.88 18.73
C ILE A 631 -0.80 -26.66 18.71
N MET A 632 -1.52 -26.62 17.60
CA MET A 632 -2.79 -27.34 17.45
C MET A 632 -2.59 -28.85 17.52
N LYS A 633 -1.56 -29.38 16.86
CA LYS A 633 -1.23 -30.81 16.90
C LYS A 633 -0.77 -31.26 18.28
N ILE A 634 0.01 -30.44 19.00
CA ILE A 634 0.41 -30.72 20.39
C ILE A 634 -0.82 -30.80 21.28
N ALA A 635 -1.73 -29.82 21.20
CA ALA A 635 -2.96 -29.85 22.00
C ALA A 635 -3.85 -31.06 21.65
N SER A 636 -3.95 -31.44 20.40
CA SER A 636 -4.69 -32.61 19.96
C SER A 636 -4.08 -33.91 20.46
N LYS A 637 -2.77 -34.12 20.26
CA LYS A 637 -2.10 -35.37 20.60
C LYS A 637 -1.93 -35.54 22.11
N PHE A 638 -1.56 -34.46 22.82
CA PHE A 638 -1.20 -34.53 24.24
C PHE A 638 -2.43 -34.40 25.17
N ALA A 639 -3.36 -33.49 24.82
CA ALA A 639 -4.53 -33.21 25.68
C ALA A 639 -5.87 -33.62 25.04
N ASN A 640 -5.85 -34.42 23.95
CA ASN A 640 -7.04 -34.93 23.28
C ASN A 640 -8.05 -33.83 22.85
N TYR A 641 -7.54 -32.68 22.40
CA TYR A 641 -8.34 -31.65 21.77
C TYR A 641 -8.75 -32.09 20.36
N THR A 642 -9.96 -31.76 19.93
CA THR A 642 -10.26 -31.73 18.49
C THR A 642 -9.42 -30.63 17.82
N LEU A 643 -9.11 -30.75 16.54
CA LEU A 643 -8.38 -29.68 15.84
C LEU A 643 -9.15 -28.35 15.86
N ALA A 644 -10.47 -28.40 15.88
CA ALA A 644 -11.31 -27.21 16.02
C ALA A 644 -11.14 -26.50 17.37
N GLU A 645 -11.19 -27.27 18.48
CA GLU A 645 -10.90 -26.77 19.83
C GLU A 645 -9.45 -26.26 19.95
N ALA A 646 -8.50 -26.93 19.31
CA ALA A 646 -7.10 -26.54 19.33
C ALA A 646 -6.84 -25.20 18.61
N ASP A 647 -7.62 -24.86 17.57
CA ASP A 647 -7.56 -23.53 16.95
C ASP A 647 -8.11 -22.44 17.90
N LEU A 648 -9.15 -22.74 18.67
CA LEU A 648 -9.66 -21.82 19.70
C LEU A 648 -8.61 -21.56 20.79
N LEU A 649 -7.97 -22.61 21.31
CA LEU A 649 -6.85 -22.50 22.26
C LEU A 649 -5.75 -21.59 21.70
N ARG A 650 -5.27 -21.86 20.48
CA ARG A 650 -4.24 -21.06 19.81
C ARG A 650 -4.61 -19.58 19.74
N ARG A 651 -5.86 -19.26 19.40
CA ARG A 651 -6.36 -17.88 19.32
C ARG A 651 -6.46 -17.20 20.68
N GLY A 652 -6.96 -17.92 21.69
CA GLY A 652 -7.04 -17.43 23.07
C GLY A 652 -5.65 -17.01 23.56
N VAL A 653 -4.66 -17.86 23.36
CA VAL A 653 -3.27 -17.57 23.75
C VAL A 653 -2.71 -16.36 22.99
N SER A 654 -3.06 -16.18 21.73
CA SER A 654 -2.57 -15.06 20.91
C SER A 654 -3.13 -13.69 21.33
N LYS A 655 -4.29 -13.63 22.00
CA LYS A 655 -4.95 -12.36 22.41
C LYS A 655 -4.33 -11.71 23.66
N LYS A 656 -3.47 -12.39 24.41
CA LYS A 656 -2.83 -11.91 25.66
C LYS A 656 -3.81 -11.54 26.78
N ASP A 657 -5.04 -11.98 26.71
CA ASP A 657 -6.02 -11.77 27.75
C ASP A 657 -5.74 -12.73 28.91
N LYS A 658 -5.45 -12.19 30.10
CA LYS A 658 -5.06 -12.99 31.27
C LYS A 658 -6.12 -13.99 31.70
N ASP A 659 -7.37 -13.59 31.68
CA ASP A 659 -8.48 -14.46 32.12
C ASP A 659 -8.72 -15.60 31.12
N ILE A 660 -8.61 -15.31 29.83
CA ILE A 660 -8.69 -16.34 28.79
C ILE A 660 -7.52 -17.31 28.90
N LEU A 661 -6.30 -16.81 29.12
CA LEU A 661 -5.09 -17.64 29.26
C LEU A 661 -5.17 -18.59 30.45
N GLU A 662 -5.67 -18.11 31.59
CA GLU A 662 -5.80 -18.95 32.80
C GLU A 662 -6.89 -20.01 32.66
N ASN A 663 -8.04 -19.65 32.11
CA ASN A 663 -9.14 -20.58 31.81
C ASN A 663 -8.70 -21.68 30.83
N GLU A 664 -7.98 -21.32 29.78
CA GLU A 664 -7.46 -22.30 28.80
C GLU A 664 -6.33 -23.18 29.41
N ARG A 665 -5.52 -22.67 30.33
CA ARG A 665 -4.54 -23.47 31.09
C ARG A 665 -5.24 -24.57 31.87
N VAL A 666 -6.27 -24.19 32.65
CA VAL A 666 -7.02 -25.15 33.46
C VAL A 666 -7.64 -26.22 32.57
N LYS A 667 -8.29 -25.81 31.47
CA LYS A 667 -8.91 -26.75 30.52
C LYS A 667 -7.88 -27.70 29.89
N PHE A 668 -6.71 -27.18 29.46
CA PHE A 668 -5.63 -27.97 28.86
C PHE A 668 -5.12 -29.01 29.83
N ILE A 669 -4.83 -28.63 31.09
CA ILE A 669 -4.32 -29.55 32.12
C ILE A 669 -5.34 -30.62 32.42
N GLN A 670 -6.63 -30.26 32.62
CA GLN A 670 -7.69 -31.24 32.89
C GLN A 670 -7.82 -32.27 31.77
N LYS A 671 -7.84 -31.82 30.52
CA LYS A 671 -7.88 -32.74 29.36
C LYS A 671 -6.63 -33.61 29.23
N ALA A 672 -5.44 -33.07 29.53
CA ALA A 672 -4.20 -33.82 29.50
C ALA A 672 -4.20 -34.91 30.61
N VAL A 673 -4.67 -34.59 31.81
CA VAL A 673 -4.81 -35.57 32.91
C VAL A 673 -5.83 -36.66 32.53
N GLN A 674 -6.95 -36.32 31.93
CA GLN A 674 -7.91 -37.29 31.40
C GLN A 674 -7.30 -38.19 30.32
N ASN A 675 -6.32 -37.66 29.55
CA ASN A 675 -5.52 -38.40 28.56
C ASN A 675 -4.30 -39.10 29.18
N HIS A 676 -4.35 -39.43 30.49
CA HIS A 676 -3.33 -40.12 31.22
C HIS A 676 -1.94 -39.44 31.28
N LYS A 677 -1.89 -38.10 31.18
CA LYS A 677 -0.65 -37.34 31.35
C LYS A 677 -0.52 -36.81 32.77
N SER A 678 0.74 -36.66 33.23
CA SER A 678 0.95 -36.03 34.54
C SER A 678 0.68 -34.54 34.52
N GLU A 679 0.10 -34.03 35.60
CA GLU A 679 -0.19 -32.60 35.73
C GLU A 679 1.05 -31.71 35.59
N ALA A 680 2.18 -32.15 36.17
CA ALA A 680 3.46 -31.45 36.08
C ALA A 680 3.95 -31.33 34.62
N LEU A 681 3.83 -32.39 33.83
CA LEU A 681 4.19 -32.39 32.42
C LEU A 681 3.21 -31.54 31.60
N ALA A 682 1.91 -31.59 31.92
CA ALA A 682 0.91 -30.78 31.27
C ALA A 682 1.17 -29.26 31.45
N ASN A 683 1.50 -28.83 32.69
CA ASN A 683 1.93 -27.47 32.96
C ASN A 683 3.17 -27.08 32.16
N LYS A 684 4.21 -27.91 32.14
CA LYS A 684 5.44 -27.67 31.39
C LYS A 684 5.19 -27.51 29.90
N ILE A 685 4.31 -28.34 29.32
CA ILE A 685 3.95 -28.24 27.88
C ILE A 685 3.10 -27.02 27.62
N TYR A 686 2.16 -26.65 28.49
CA TYR A 686 1.38 -25.42 28.34
C TYR A 686 2.27 -24.19 28.42
N ASP A 687 3.24 -24.12 29.32
CA ASP A 687 4.21 -23.02 29.38
C ASP A 687 5.08 -22.95 28.12
N TYR A 688 5.42 -24.10 27.56
CA TYR A 688 6.12 -24.17 26.27
C TYR A 688 5.27 -23.64 25.12
N ILE A 689 3.97 -23.99 25.09
CA ILE A 689 3.01 -23.44 24.15
C ILE A 689 2.90 -21.91 24.31
N LEU A 690 2.73 -21.40 25.54
CA LEU A 690 2.63 -19.97 25.82
C LEU A 690 3.83 -19.20 25.33
N LYS A 691 5.03 -19.69 25.57
CA LYS A 691 6.28 -19.06 25.15
C LYS A 691 6.32 -18.82 23.63
N PHE A 692 5.79 -19.75 22.84
CA PHE A 692 5.86 -19.72 21.38
C PHE A 692 4.55 -19.32 20.68
N ALA A 693 3.42 -19.40 21.35
CA ALA A 693 2.11 -19.09 20.74
C ALA A 693 1.95 -17.64 20.30
N LEU A 694 2.63 -16.71 20.99
CA LEU A 694 2.68 -15.29 20.61
C LEU A 694 3.44 -15.07 19.30
N TYR A 695 4.30 -16.02 18.93
CA TYR A 695 5.23 -15.91 17.79
C TYR A 695 5.02 -16.99 16.74
N GLY A 696 4.08 -17.93 16.95
CA GLY A 696 3.77 -18.98 16.00
C GLY A 696 3.34 -18.42 14.64
N PHE A 697 3.89 -18.96 13.55
CA PHE A 697 3.56 -18.54 12.18
C PHE A 697 2.61 -19.52 11.52
N ASN A 698 1.79 -19.02 10.59
CA ASN A 698 0.94 -19.87 9.76
C ASN A 698 1.81 -20.65 8.76
N ARG A 699 1.89 -21.99 8.91
CA ARG A 699 2.69 -22.86 8.04
C ARG A 699 2.18 -22.80 6.60
N SER A 700 0.86 -22.77 6.39
CA SER A 700 0.25 -22.67 5.07
C SER A 700 0.75 -21.45 4.29
N HIS A 701 0.80 -20.29 4.95
CA HIS A 701 1.35 -19.06 4.40
C HIS A 701 2.84 -19.18 4.08
N SER A 702 3.61 -19.76 5.01
CA SER A 702 5.07 -19.90 4.83
C SER A 702 5.42 -20.83 3.67
N VAL A 703 4.70 -21.95 3.49
CA VAL A 703 4.90 -22.89 2.39
C VAL A 703 4.59 -22.21 1.05
N ALA A 704 3.46 -21.50 0.94
CA ALA A 704 3.08 -20.82 -0.29
C ALA A 704 4.12 -19.77 -0.69
N TYR A 705 4.61 -18.98 0.27
CA TYR A 705 5.62 -17.93 0.02
C TYR A 705 7.01 -18.50 -0.24
N ALA A 706 7.39 -19.59 0.44
CA ALA A 706 8.61 -20.33 0.12
C ALA A 706 8.58 -20.88 -1.32
N MET A 707 7.40 -21.29 -1.82
CA MET A 707 7.24 -21.74 -3.21
C MET A 707 7.55 -20.61 -4.20
N VAL A 708 7.00 -19.40 -3.98
CA VAL A 708 7.31 -18.23 -4.83
C VAL A 708 8.79 -17.90 -4.79
N ALA A 709 9.38 -17.85 -3.58
CA ALA A 709 10.81 -17.58 -3.39
C ALA A 709 11.69 -18.62 -4.11
N TYR A 710 11.33 -19.89 -4.01
CA TYR A 710 12.06 -21.00 -4.67
C TYR A 710 11.94 -20.91 -6.19
N GLN A 711 10.73 -20.66 -6.73
CA GLN A 711 10.51 -20.46 -8.16
C GLN A 711 11.37 -19.33 -8.71
N MET A 712 11.43 -18.19 -8.02
CA MET A 712 12.28 -17.06 -8.42
C MET A 712 13.77 -17.41 -8.33
N ALA A 713 14.20 -18.09 -7.28
CA ALA A 713 15.57 -18.53 -7.12
C ALA A 713 15.97 -19.54 -8.23
N TYR A 714 15.07 -20.45 -8.58
CA TYR A 714 15.26 -21.42 -9.68
C TYR A 714 15.43 -20.71 -11.03
N LEU A 715 14.50 -19.79 -11.35
CA LEU A 715 14.58 -19.01 -12.59
C LEU A 715 15.85 -18.19 -12.65
N LYS A 716 16.27 -17.55 -11.54
CA LYS A 716 17.52 -16.82 -11.47
C LYS A 716 18.74 -17.72 -11.61
N ALA A 717 18.76 -18.90 -10.99
CA ALA A 717 19.89 -19.82 -11.06
C ALA A 717 20.09 -20.43 -12.44
N HIS A 718 19.00 -20.70 -13.17
CA HIS A 718 19.04 -21.38 -14.48
C HIS A 718 18.96 -20.44 -15.68
N HIS A 719 18.31 -19.27 -15.53
CA HIS A 719 18.05 -18.30 -16.59
C HIS A 719 18.33 -16.87 -16.13
N PHE A 720 19.55 -16.67 -15.64
CA PHE A 720 20.00 -15.43 -15.03
C PHE A 720 19.81 -14.20 -15.92
N ASP A 721 20.11 -14.31 -17.20
CA ASP A 721 19.95 -13.23 -18.19
C ASP A 721 18.50 -12.80 -18.37
N ALA A 722 17.58 -13.74 -18.53
CA ALA A 722 16.13 -13.48 -18.66
C ALA A 722 15.59 -12.89 -17.36
N PHE A 723 15.93 -13.49 -16.20
CA PHE A 723 15.48 -13.01 -14.89
C PHE A 723 15.94 -11.57 -14.61
N MET A 724 17.22 -11.27 -14.84
CA MET A 724 17.76 -9.94 -14.60
C MET A 724 17.25 -8.89 -15.58
N THR A 725 16.93 -9.27 -16.82
CA THR A 725 16.31 -8.34 -17.80
C THR A 725 14.94 -7.87 -17.31
N VAL A 726 14.11 -8.80 -16.83
CA VAL A 726 12.78 -8.47 -16.28
C VAL A 726 12.92 -7.69 -14.97
N LEU A 727 13.86 -8.08 -14.11
CA LEU A 727 14.13 -7.39 -12.86
C LEU A 727 14.55 -5.94 -13.09
N LEU A 728 15.45 -5.67 -14.06
CA LEU A 728 15.82 -4.32 -14.47
C LEU A 728 14.61 -3.53 -14.96
N SER A 729 13.77 -4.11 -15.81
CA SER A 729 12.54 -3.46 -16.31
C SER A 729 11.62 -3.05 -15.16
N SER A 730 11.49 -3.91 -14.14
CA SER A 730 10.65 -3.65 -12.97
C SER A 730 11.13 -2.48 -12.08
N VAL A 731 12.37 -2.05 -12.23
CA VAL A 731 12.99 -0.94 -11.47
C VAL A 731 13.50 0.18 -12.35
N ALA A 732 13.13 0.23 -13.62
CA ALA A 732 13.65 1.17 -14.62
C ALA A 732 13.55 2.66 -14.20
N SER A 733 12.57 3.02 -13.35
CA SER A 733 12.42 4.36 -12.78
C SER A 733 13.35 4.66 -11.59
N ASN A 734 14.03 3.66 -11.01
CA ASN A 734 14.92 3.81 -9.88
C ASN A 734 16.39 3.67 -10.32
N THR A 735 17.04 4.80 -10.61
CA THR A 735 18.40 4.84 -11.12
C THR A 735 19.41 4.12 -10.22
N GLU A 736 19.29 4.21 -8.89
CA GLU A 736 20.22 3.55 -7.95
C GLU A 736 20.15 2.03 -8.06
N GLN A 737 18.92 1.47 -8.11
CA GLN A 737 18.73 0.04 -8.27
C GLN A 737 19.16 -0.44 -9.67
N VAL A 738 18.92 0.35 -10.71
CA VAL A 738 19.40 0.04 -12.07
C VAL A 738 20.91 -0.08 -12.10
N ILE A 739 21.65 0.85 -11.48
CA ILE A 739 23.12 0.82 -11.38
C ILE A 739 23.59 -0.45 -10.65
N ASP A 740 22.98 -0.77 -9.48
CA ASP A 740 23.34 -1.97 -8.70
C ASP A 740 23.15 -3.26 -9.53
N TYR A 741 22.02 -3.35 -10.25
CA TYR A 741 21.73 -4.54 -11.07
C TYR A 741 22.61 -4.65 -12.31
N ILE A 742 22.98 -3.52 -12.94
CA ILE A 742 23.94 -3.48 -14.06
C ILE A 742 25.32 -3.94 -13.58
N SER A 743 25.76 -3.53 -12.40
CA SER A 743 27.03 -3.99 -11.81
C SER A 743 27.06 -5.52 -11.66
N LYS A 744 25.96 -6.11 -11.15
CA LYS A 744 25.84 -7.57 -11.01
C LYS A 744 25.81 -8.33 -12.34
N LEU A 745 25.23 -7.72 -13.38
CA LEU A 745 25.28 -8.28 -14.74
C LEU A 745 26.72 -8.26 -15.28
N LYS A 746 27.45 -7.17 -15.08
CA LYS A 746 28.87 -7.05 -15.48
C LYS A 746 29.74 -8.09 -14.78
N GLU A 747 29.54 -8.34 -13.46
CA GLU A 747 30.23 -9.41 -12.70
C GLU A 747 30.02 -10.81 -13.29
N LYS A 748 28.89 -11.04 -13.96
CA LYS A 748 28.54 -12.30 -14.65
C LYS A 748 28.89 -12.28 -16.15
N GLY A 749 29.56 -11.23 -16.66
CA GLY A 749 29.96 -11.08 -18.05
C GLY A 749 28.81 -10.71 -19.02
N ILE A 750 27.65 -10.30 -18.49
CA ILE A 750 26.52 -9.89 -19.33
C ILE A 750 26.58 -8.37 -19.55
N LYS A 751 26.61 -7.97 -20.82
CA LYS A 751 26.68 -6.57 -21.22
C LYS A 751 25.31 -5.91 -21.21
N VAL A 752 25.22 -4.70 -20.69
CA VAL A 752 24.07 -3.82 -20.89
C VAL A 752 24.45 -2.82 -22.00
N LEU A 753 23.65 -2.81 -23.05
CA LEU A 753 23.89 -2.04 -24.26
C LEU A 753 23.12 -0.71 -24.19
N LYS A 754 23.63 0.30 -24.89
CA LYS A 754 22.93 1.59 -25.04
C LYS A 754 21.51 1.40 -25.58
N PRO A 755 20.58 2.33 -25.30
CA PRO A 755 19.31 2.36 -25.99
C PRO A 755 19.52 2.47 -27.49
N ASN A 756 18.61 1.94 -28.28
CA ASN A 756 18.65 1.99 -29.73
C ASN A 756 17.27 2.33 -30.28
N ILE A 757 17.16 3.42 -31.00
CA ILE A 757 15.88 3.94 -31.52
C ILE A 757 15.15 2.94 -32.43
N GLN A 758 15.87 1.99 -33.04
CA GLN A 758 15.29 0.99 -33.94
C GLN A 758 14.60 -0.17 -33.20
N VAL A 759 15.03 -0.49 -31.95
CA VAL A 759 14.57 -1.71 -31.27
C VAL A 759 14.13 -1.52 -29.83
N SER A 760 14.67 -0.49 -29.13
CA SER A 760 14.31 -0.22 -27.73
C SER A 760 12.85 0.24 -27.62
N ASP A 761 12.20 -0.15 -26.51
CA ASP A 761 10.78 0.13 -26.22
C ASP A 761 10.61 0.62 -24.76
N PHE A 762 9.57 0.16 -24.10
CA PHE A 762 9.27 0.49 -22.70
C PHE A 762 10.20 -0.21 -21.71
N ASP A 763 10.59 -1.46 -22.00
CA ASP A 763 11.31 -2.36 -21.11
C ASP A 763 12.71 -2.68 -21.65
N PHE A 764 13.57 -3.19 -20.76
CA PHE A 764 14.85 -3.74 -21.16
C PHE A 764 14.65 -4.92 -22.11
N LEU A 765 15.45 -5.00 -23.17
CA LEU A 765 15.30 -6.03 -24.21
C LEU A 765 16.48 -7.02 -24.17
N LEU A 766 16.19 -8.29 -23.91
CA LEU A 766 17.19 -9.36 -23.96
C LEU A 766 17.51 -9.73 -25.41
N THR A 767 18.81 -9.73 -25.77
CA THR A 767 19.33 -10.13 -27.06
C THR A 767 20.52 -11.05 -26.87
N ASP A 768 20.98 -11.72 -27.96
CA ASP A 768 22.18 -12.55 -27.92
C ASP A 768 23.48 -11.75 -27.65
N LYS A 769 23.47 -10.45 -27.88
CA LYS A 769 24.62 -9.55 -27.66
C LYS A 769 24.65 -8.94 -26.26
N GLY A 770 23.55 -9.05 -25.50
CA GLY A 770 23.36 -8.44 -24.20
C GLY A 770 21.96 -7.85 -24.01
N ILE A 771 21.79 -7.06 -22.98
CA ILE A 771 20.52 -6.45 -22.60
C ILE A 771 20.51 -4.99 -23.06
N ILE A 772 19.57 -4.62 -23.94
CA ILE A 772 19.44 -3.26 -24.47
C ILE A 772 18.63 -2.40 -23.51
N TYR A 773 19.10 -1.19 -23.24
CA TYR A 773 18.47 -0.20 -22.38
C TYR A 773 17.17 0.34 -23.01
N PRO A 774 16.06 0.56 -22.25
CA PRO A 774 14.78 1.02 -22.77
C PRO A 774 14.77 2.53 -23.08
N LEU A 775 13.91 2.94 -24.02
CA LEU A 775 13.69 4.36 -24.30
C LEU A 775 12.99 5.08 -23.15
N LEU A 776 12.03 4.42 -22.51
CA LEU A 776 11.24 5.03 -21.43
C LEU A 776 12.07 5.39 -20.19
N ALA A 777 13.19 4.71 -19.95
CA ALA A 777 14.08 5.00 -18.83
C ALA A 777 15.07 6.14 -19.10
N ILE A 778 15.11 6.68 -20.32
CA ILE A 778 15.86 7.89 -20.65
C ILE A 778 15.14 9.10 -20.06
N LYS A 779 15.87 9.99 -19.37
CA LYS A 779 15.27 11.19 -18.77
C LYS A 779 14.58 12.06 -19.82
N ASN A 780 13.48 12.68 -19.46
CA ASN A 780 12.63 13.51 -20.31
C ASN A 780 11.85 12.75 -21.41
N ILE A 781 11.94 11.41 -21.45
CA ILE A 781 11.17 10.59 -22.39
C ILE A 781 9.92 10.05 -21.66
N GLY A 782 8.75 10.40 -22.18
CA GLY A 782 7.47 9.93 -21.64
C GLY A 782 6.86 8.78 -22.47
N THR A 783 5.84 8.14 -21.89
CA THR A 783 5.12 7.01 -22.52
C THR A 783 4.60 7.36 -23.90
N GLN A 784 4.05 8.57 -24.09
CA GLN A 784 3.50 9.01 -25.39
C GLN A 784 4.61 9.10 -26.47
N THR A 785 5.79 9.60 -26.12
CA THR A 785 6.93 9.66 -27.04
C THR A 785 7.33 8.27 -27.51
N VAL A 786 7.40 7.30 -26.59
CA VAL A 786 7.74 5.90 -26.93
C VAL A 786 6.66 5.28 -27.82
N LEU A 787 5.38 5.53 -27.54
CA LEU A 787 4.26 5.06 -28.39
C LEU A 787 4.37 5.58 -29.82
N LYS A 788 4.62 6.87 -30.00
CA LYS A 788 4.78 7.50 -31.33
C LYS A 788 5.98 6.95 -32.10
N ILE A 789 7.11 6.71 -31.40
CA ILE A 789 8.27 6.05 -32.03
C ILE A 789 7.88 4.63 -32.49
N LYS A 790 7.14 3.90 -31.68
CA LYS A 790 6.69 2.56 -32.00
C LYS A 790 5.73 2.55 -33.20
N GLU A 791 4.78 3.47 -33.25
CA GLU A 791 3.88 3.67 -34.39
C GLU A 791 4.65 4.04 -35.67
N ALA A 792 5.61 4.96 -35.57
CA ALA A 792 6.45 5.32 -36.67
C ALA A 792 7.26 4.11 -37.19
N ARG A 793 7.84 3.29 -36.33
CA ARG A 793 8.54 2.05 -36.69
C ARG A 793 7.64 0.98 -37.34
N ALA A 794 6.34 1.00 -37.10
CA ALA A 794 5.42 0.03 -37.70
C ALA A 794 5.40 0.11 -39.24
N SER A 795 5.70 1.27 -39.82
CA SER A 795 5.88 1.45 -41.27
C SER A 795 7.27 1.08 -41.82
N GLY A 796 8.16 0.56 -40.96
CA GLY A 796 9.54 0.16 -41.27
C GLY A 796 10.60 0.84 -40.39
N PRO A 797 11.80 0.30 -40.32
CA PRO A 797 12.91 0.90 -39.58
C PRO A 797 13.22 2.30 -40.10
N PHE A 798 13.76 3.17 -39.25
CA PHE A 798 14.27 4.47 -39.69
C PHE A 798 15.52 4.27 -40.56
N GLN A 799 15.54 4.83 -41.76
CA GLN A 799 16.63 4.63 -42.72
C GLN A 799 17.87 5.40 -42.29
N ASP A 800 17.71 6.67 -41.91
CA ASP A 800 18.73 7.59 -41.45
C ASP A 800 18.20 8.60 -40.44
N TYR A 801 19.04 9.55 -40.04
CA TYR A 801 18.69 10.59 -39.09
C TYR A 801 17.60 11.55 -39.61
N ASP A 802 17.58 11.82 -40.93
CA ASP A 802 16.59 12.70 -41.54
C ASP A 802 15.23 12.02 -41.68
N ASP A 803 15.16 10.75 -42.05
CA ASP A 803 13.93 9.95 -42.02
C ASP A 803 13.33 9.90 -40.60
N PHE A 804 14.18 9.71 -39.58
CA PHE A 804 13.75 9.73 -38.17
C PHE A 804 13.14 11.08 -37.81
N LYS A 805 13.80 12.21 -38.10
CA LYS A 805 13.27 13.55 -37.82
C LYS A 805 11.98 13.83 -38.59
N LYS A 806 11.93 13.50 -39.88
CA LYS A 806 10.78 13.72 -40.76
C LYS A 806 9.53 13.00 -40.25
N ARG A 807 9.67 11.73 -39.88
CA ARG A 807 8.55 10.91 -39.41
C ARG A 807 8.03 11.30 -38.03
N LEU A 808 8.81 12.00 -37.21
CA LEU A 808 8.50 12.39 -35.83
C LEU A 808 8.57 13.92 -35.62
N SER A 809 8.61 14.74 -36.67
CA SER A 809 8.87 16.18 -36.61
C SER A 809 7.94 16.97 -35.66
N ASN A 810 6.68 16.53 -35.49
CA ASN A 810 5.68 17.20 -34.63
C ASN A 810 5.71 16.71 -33.17
N ASP A 811 6.49 15.70 -32.85
CA ASP A 811 6.43 14.93 -31.60
C ASP A 811 7.70 15.03 -30.74
N LEU A 812 8.78 15.59 -31.33
CA LEU A 812 10.09 15.68 -30.69
C LEU A 812 10.46 17.15 -30.45
N ASN A 813 10.59 17.53 -29.19
CA ASN A 813 11.16 18.82 -28.82
C ASN A 813 12.68 18.72 -28.59
N ASP A 814 13.37 19.86 -28.47
CA ASP A 814 14.83 19.92 -28.27
C ASP A 814 15.33 19.09 -27.10
N LYS A 815 14.61 19.04 -25.98
CA LYS A 815 14.99 18.27 -24.78
C LYS A 815 14.92 16.76 -25.03
N ILE A 816 13.90 16.32 -25.78
CA ILE A 816 13.73 14.91 -26.16
C ILE A 816 14.84 14.50 -27.13
N MET A 817 15.14 15.35 -28.14
CA MET A 817 16.21 15.12 -29.10
C MET A 817 17.57 15.05 -28.41
N GLU A 818 17.86 15.98 -27.50
CA GLU A 818 19.09 15.98 -26.70
C GLU A 818 19.22 14.68 -25.89
N ALA A 819 18.15 14.23 -25.24
CA ALA A 819 18.13 13.00 -24.48
C ALA A 819 18.39 11.76 -25.34
N PHE A 820 17.83 11.65 -26.53
CA PHE A 820 18.10 10.55 -27.46
C PHE A 820 19.54 10.55 -27.99
N ILE A 821 20.07 11.71 -28.34
CA ILE A 821 21.43 11.85 -28.85
C ILE A 821 22.46 11.42 -27.79
N PHE A 822 22.37 12.00 -26.59
CA PHE A 822 23.38 11.78 -25.57
C PHE A 822 23.21 10.47 -24.80
N SER A 823 22.03 9.85 -24.79
CA SER A 823 21.86 8.47 -24.31
C SER A 823 22.47 7.43 -25.26
N GLY A 824 22.78 7.79 -26.50
CA GLY A 824 23.28 6.90 -27.54
C GLY A 824 22.17 6.17 -28.30
N ALA A 825 20.90 6.56 -28.11
CA ALA A 825 19.77 5.93 -28.82
C ALA A 825 19.86 6.09 -30.36
N LEU A 826 20.51 7.14 -30.84
CA LEU A 826 20.69 7.47 -32.24
C LEU A 826 22.08 7.07 -32.82
N ASP A 827 22.96 6.42 -32.03
CA ASP A 827 24.30 6.03 -32.48
C ASP A 827 24.26 5.09 -33.70
N GLY A 828 23.14 4.36 -33.88
CA GLY A 828 22.91 3.48 -35.02
C GLY A 828 22.85 4.15 -36.38
N PHE A 829 22.72 5.48 -36.45
CA PHE A 829 22.80 6.23 -37.71
C PHE A 829 24.23 6.54 -38.18
N GLY A 830 25.27 6.18 -37.41
CA GLY A 830 26.69 6.30 -37.82
C GLY A 830 27.24 7.72 -37.76
N LEU A 831 26.52 8.66 -37.18
CA LEU A 831 26.94 10.05 -36.98
C LEU A 831 27.42 10.26 -35.53
N ASN A 832 28.42 11.14 -35.35
CA ASN A 832 28.83 11.50 -34.00
C ASN A 832 27.82 12.40 -33.30
N LYS A 833 27.88 12.46 -31.96
CA LYS A 833 26.84 13.13 -31.15
C LYS A 833 26.79 14.63 -31.40
N ARG A 834 27.89 15.29 -31.65
CA ARG A 834 27.95 16.73 -31.99
C ARG A 834 27.25 16.99 -33.31
N THR A 835 27.54 16.20 -34.33
CA THR A 835 26.89 16.31 -35.65
C THR A 835 25.35 16.11 -35.50
N LEU A 836 24.91 15.10 -34.77
CA LEU A 836 23.49 14.89 -34.51
C LEU A 836 22.86 16.07 -33.77
N TYR A 837 23.52 16.61 -32.75
CA TYR A 837 23.02 17.69 -31.93
C TYR A 837 22.91 19.02 -32.64
N GLU A 838 23.95 19.40 -33.37
CA GLU A 838 24.01 20.67 -34.13
C GLU A 838 23.00 20.68 -35.30
N ASN A 839 22.65 19.51 -35.84
CA ASN A 839 21.66 19.40 -36.93
C ASN A 839 20.25 19.03 -36.44
N ARG A 840 19.96 19.04 -35.11
CA ARG A 840 18.67 18.61 -34.57
C ARG A 840 17.47 19.48 -34.96
N GLN A 841 17.71 20.79 -35.16
CA GLN A 841 16.67 21.76 -35.50
C GLN A 841 16.38 21.85 -37.01
N LEU A 842 17.22 21.25 -37.84
CA LEU A 842 17.01 21.26 -39.30
C LEU A 842 15.83 20.32 -39.64
N VAL A 843 14.67 20.89 -39.96
CA VAL A 843 13.48 20.14 -40.36
C VAL A 843 13.21 20.33 -41.84
N HIS A 844 13.04 19.25 -42.59
CA HIS A 844 12.79 19.24 -44.04
C HIS A 844 11.53 19.99 -44.46
N LYS A 845 10.50 20.10 -43.64
CA LYS A 845 9.18 20.66 -43.97
C LYS A 845 9.17 22.13 -44.32
N ASP A 846 10.08 22.91 -43.74
CA ASP A 846 10.04 24.38 -43.91
C ASP A 846 10.78 24.88 -45.15
N TYR A 847 11.50 23.99 -45.83
CA TYR A 847 12.37 24.32 -46.95
C TYR A 847 12.07 23.53 -48.25
N GLU A 848 11.03 22.68 -48.28
CA GLU A 848 10.65 21.87 -49.47
C GLU A 848 10.40 22.72 -50.74
N LEU A 849 10.10 24.02 -50.59
CA LEU A 849 9.88 24.94 -51.69
C LEU A 849 11.20 25.55 -52.24
N PHE A 850 12.32 25.45 -51.52
CA PHE A 850 13.53 26.20 -51.85
C PHE A 850 14.82 25.38 -52.02
N VAL A 851 14.90 24.17 -51.47
CA VAL A 851 16.10 23.33 -51.50
C VAL A 851 15.72 21.86 -51.63
N SER A 852 16.29 21.20 -52.65
CA SER A 852 16.05 19.76 -52.85
C SER A 852 16.77 18.85 -51.88
N ASP A 853 17.89 19.28 -51.24
CA ASP A 853 18.65 18.48 -50.28
C ASP A 853 19.19 19.37 -49.13
N ILE A 854 18.80 19.08 -47.89
CA ILE A 854 19.41 19.69 -46.72
C ILE A 854 20.74 18.95 -46.48
N VAL A 855 21.86 19.60 -46.75
CA VAL A 855 23.18 19.04 -46.46
C VAL A 855 23.47 19.21 -44.98
N MET A 856 23.52 18.08 -44.25
CA MET A 856 23.96 18.10 -42.86
C MET A 856 25.44 18.52 -42.77
N LYS A 857 25.73 19.47 -41.86
CA LYS A 857 27.09 19.84 -41.53
C LYS A 857 27.71 18.81 -40.61
N THR A 858 28.91 18.34 -40.94
CA THR A 858 29.69 17.44 -40.08
C THR A 858 30.55 18.27 -39.12
N TYR A 859 30.63 17.81 -37.88
CA TYR A 859 31.44 18.43 -36.84
C TYR A 859 32.35 17.39 -36.20
N ASP A 860 33.52 17.81 -35.69
CA ASP A 860 34.32 16.96 -34.83
C ASP A 860 33.52 16.63 -33.54
N GLU A 861 33.79 15.46 -32.98
CA GLU A 861 33.07 15.01 -31.79
C GLU A 861 33.36 15.91 -30.56
N TYR A 862 32.47 15.94 -29.61
CA TYR A 862 32.71 16.61 -28.33
C TYR A 862 33.86 15.96 -27.57
N PRO A 863 34.62 16.72 -26.74
CA PRO A 863 35.56 16.15 -25.79
C PRO A 863 34.91 15.07 -24.92
N LEU A 864 35.69 14.08 -24.51
CA LEU A 864 35.16 12.91 -23.80
C LEU A 864 34.52 13.27 -22.48
N GLU A 865 35.03 14.28 -21.76
CA GLU A 865 34.46 14.81 -20.51
C GLU A 865 33.02 15.33 -20.72
N VAL A 866 32.81 16.06 -21.83
CA VAL A 866 31.47 16.59 -22.17
C VAL A 866 30.50 15.44 -22.47
N LEU A 867 30.94 14.42 -23.19
CA LEU A 867 30.13 13.25 -23.53
C LEU A 867 29.72 12.46 -22.27
N ILE A 868 30.64 12.28 -21.31
CA ILE A 868 30.38 11.61 -20.01
C ILE A 868 29.33 12.38 -19.21
N GLU A 869 29.47 13.71 -19.11
CA GLU A 869 28.52 14.56 -18.39
C GLU A 869 27.11 14.54 -19.04
N LYS A 870 27.08 14.62 -20.37
CA LYS A 870 25.85 14.59 -21.15
C LYS A 870 25.16 13.21 -21.09
N GLU A 871 25.90 12.10 -21.17
CA GLU A 871 25.34 10.75 -20.95
C GLU A 871 24.73 10.62 -19.55
N LYS A 872 25.45 11.08 -18.51
CA LYS A 872 24.96 11.10 -17.14
C LYS A 872 23.69 11.96 -16.99
N THR A 873 23.61 13.07 -17.70
CA THR A 873 22.42 13.93 -17.70
C THR A 873 21.24 13.21 -18.34
N ALA A 874 21.45 12.48 -19.45
CA ALA A 874 20.41 11.77 -20.19
C ALA A 874 19.92 10.49 -19.49
N LEU A 875 20.82 9.68 -18.90
CA LEU A 875 20.50 8.38 -18.29
C LEU A 875 20.43 8.44 -16.76
N GLY A 876 21.00 9.46 -16.11
CA GLY A 876 21.15 9.54 -14.65
C GLY A 876 22.46 8.93 -14.13
N PHE A 877 23.18 8.21 -14.99
CA PHE A 877 24.48 7.58 -14.70
C PHE A 877 25.23 7.35 -16.02
N ASN A 878 26.47 6.91 -15.94
CA ASN A 878 27.28 6.60 -17.10
C ASN A 878 27.16 5.11 -17.43
N LEU A 879 26.58 4.79 -18.57
CA LEU A 879 26.37 3.41 -19.02
C LEU A 879 27.56 2.92 -19.90
N SER A 880 28.01 3.76 -20.82
CA SER A 880 28.98 3.38 -21.84
C SER A 880 30.39 3.92 -21.60
N MET A 881 30.50 5.00 -20.84
CA MET A 881 31.77 5.68 -20.58
C MET A 881 31.88 5.95 -19.08
N THR A 882 33.01 5.68 -18.47
CA THR A 882 33.25 5.98 -17.06
C THR A 882 34.17 7.21 -16.95
N PRO A 883 34.09 7.99 -15.86
CA PRO A 883 35.00 9.09 -15.62
C PRO A 883 36.45 8.67 -15.72
N ILE A 884 36.76 7.43 -15.40
CA ILE A 884 38.10 6.85 -15.49
C ILE A 884 38.57 6.62 -16.94
N SER A 885 37.65 6.44 -17.89
CA SER A 885 38.02 6.26 -19.30
C SER A 885 38.75 7.46 -19.93
N VAL A 886 38.62 8.66 -19.33
CA VAL A 886 39.35 9.88 -19.70
C VAL A 886 40.82 9.79 -19.33
N TYR A 887 41.14 8.99 -18.32
CA TYR A 887 42.48 8.94 -17.71
C TYR A 887 43.23 7.66 -18.06
N GLN A 888 42.93 7.05 -19.22
CA GLN A 888 43.64 5.83 -19.67
C GLN A 888 45.16 6.03 -19.81
N ASP A 889 45.59 7.19 -20.27
CA ASP A 889 47.03 7.53 -20.35
C ASP A 889 47.68 7.58 -18.96
N ILE A 890 46.98 8.11 -17.95
CA ILE A 890 47.44 8.12 -16.55
C ILE A 890 47.49 6.71 -15.98
N ILE A 891 46.45 5.88 -16.25
CA ILE A 891 46.42 4.49 -15.83
C ILE A 891 47.61 3.72 -16.38
N GLN A 892 47.92 3.89 -17.65
CA GLN A 892 49.08 3.26 -18.30
C GLN A 892 50.42 3.82 -17.79
N LYS A 893 50.53 5.15 -17.70
CA LYS A 893 51.74 5.83 -17.21
C LYS A 893 52.11 5.42 -15.77
N HIS A 894 51.16 5.28 -14.90
CA HIS A 894 51.33 4.93 -13.49
C HIS A 894 51.12 3.45 -13.19
N GLN A 895 50.87 2.62 -14.20
CA GLN A 895 50.59 1.16 -14.07
C GLN A 895 49.53 0.86 -13.00
N LEU A 896 48.40 1.60 -13.04
CA LEU A 896 47.33 1.48 -12.07
C LEU A 896 46.49 0.26 -12.36
N THR A 897 46.14 -0.48 -11.30
CA THR A 897 45.29 -1.69 -11.39
C THR A 897 43.80 -1.30 -11.26
N PRO A 898 42.89 -1.84 -12.10
CA PRO A 898 41.45 -1.66 -11.92
C PRO A 898 40.97 -2.09 -10.54
N LEU A 899 39.93 -1.43 -10.00
CA LEU A 899 39.36 -1.79 -8.68
C LEU A 899 38.84 -3.24 -8.61
N SER A 900 38.45 -3.79 -9.74
CA SER A 900 37.96 -5.18 -9.86
C SER A 900 39.07 -6.24 -9.74
N GLU A 901 40.35 -5.87 -9.89
CA GLU A 901 41.47 -6.81 -9.99
C GLU A 901 42.46 -6.72 -8.83
N ILE A 902 42.07 -6.13 -7.70
CA ILE A 902 42.95 -5.93 -6.55
C ILE A 902 43.06 -7.20 -5.72
N GLU A 903 44.16 -7.89 -5.83
CA GLU A 903 44.51 -9.11 -5.06
C GLU A 903 45.62 -8.90 -4.02
N LYS A 904 46.38 -7.83 -4.15
CA LYS A 904 47.53 -7.45 -3.27
C LYS A 904 47.60 -5.93 -3.13
N THR A 905 48.46 -5.45 -2.24
CA THR A 905 48.76 -4.00 -2.14
C THR A 905 49.12 -3.42 -3.51
N THR A 906 48.31 -2.51 -4.01
CA THR A 906 48.48 -1.94 -5.34
C THR A 906 47.97 -0.50 -5.41
N LYS A 907 48.37 0.22 -6.44
CA LYS A 907 47.84 1.56 -6.76
C LYS A 907 46.66 1.42 -7.72
N THR A 908 45.62 2.16 -7.43
CA THR A 908 44.41 2.21 -8.25
C THR A 908 43.88 3.63 -8.35
N LEU A 909 43.09 3.90 -9.40
CA LEU A 909 42.44 5.18 -9.64
C LEU A 909 40.98 5.10 -9.23
N GLY A 910 40.47 6.10 -8.51
CA GLY A 910 39.07 6.13 -8.11
C GLY A 910 38.62 7.46 -7.55
N MET A 911 37.27 7.56 -7.31
CA MET A 911 36.64 8.68 -6.63
C MET A 911 36.00 8.22 -5.33
N VAL A 912 36.01 9.06 -4.30
CA VAL A 912 35.33 8.81 -3.05
C VAL A 912 33.85 9.12 -3.23
N LYS A 913 32.95 8.09 -3.14
CA LYS A 913 31.50 8.25 -3.20
C LYS A 913 30.90 8.59 -1.84
N ARG A 914 31.41 7.95 -0.80
CA ARG A 914 30.86 8.11 0.56
C ARG A 914 31.96 8.05 1.59
N VAL A 915 31.81 8.86 2.65
CA VAL A 915 32.71 8.86 3.82
C VAL A 915 31.85 8.76 5.08
N LYS A 916 32.18 7.79 5.93
CA LYS A 916 31.59 7.62 7.26
C LYS A 916 32.70 7.71 8.29
N VAL A 917 32.79 8.83 9.00
CA VAL A 917 33.77 9.02 10.08
C VAL A 917 33.23 8.44 11.37
N ILE A 918 34.07 7.71 12.08
CA ILE A 918 33.79 7.17 13.42
C ILE A 918 34.99 7.45 14.33
N HIS A 919 34.81 7.30 15.64
CA HIS A 919 35.91 7.40 16.62
C HIS A 919 36.22 6.03 17.20
N THR A 920 37.51 5.72 17.30
CA THR A 920 37.99 4.49 17.96
C THR A 920 37.71 4.52 19.47
N LYS A 921 37.84 3.40 20.17
CA LYS A 921 37.72 3.33 21.64
C LYS A 921 38.69 4.29 22.35
N GLN A 922 39.77 4.74 21.71
CA GLN A 922 40.76 5.69 22.20
C GLN A 922 40.45 7.14 21.79
N GLY A 923 39.25 7.41 21.18
CA GLY A 923 38.85 8.76 20.76
C GLY A 923 39.50 9.28 19.47
N LYS A 924 40.33 8.49 18.78
CA LYS A 924 40.95 8.89 17.53
C LYS A 924 39.96 8.72 16.34
N PRO A 925 39.86 9.73 15.42
CA PRO A 925 38.98 9.60 14.28
C PRO A 925 39.56 8.64 13.25
N MET A 926 38.70 7.82 12.64
CA MET A 926 38.94 6.96 11.49
C MET A 926 37.74 6.99 10.53
N ALA A 927 37.90 6.50 9.31
CA ALA A 927 36.81 6.52 8.36
C ALA A 927 36.62 5.18 7.64
N PHE A 928 35.36 4.89 7.26
CA PHE A 928 35.01 3.94 6.22
C PHE A 928 34.64 4.73 4.98
N ILE A 929 35.25 4.43 3.85
CA ILE A 929 34.99 5.10 2.59
C ILE A 929 34.60 4.12 1.50
N GLU A 930 33.74 4.56 0.61
CA GLU A 930 33.41 3.86 -0.63
C GLU A 930 34.23 4.52 -1.78
N VAL A 931 35.14 3.78 -2.37
CA VAL A 931 35.95 4.21 -3.52
C VAL A 931 35.41 3.54 -4.78
N SER A 932 35.15 4.32 -5.83
CA SER A 932 34.62 3.81 -7.09
C SER A 932 35.42 4.33 -8.29
N ASP A 933 35.65 3.44 -9.25
CA ASP A 933 36.19 3.77 -10.58
C ASP A 933 35.09 4.00 -11.64
N GLY A 934 33.83 3.98 -11.24
CA GLY A 934 32.66 4.08 -12.10
C GLY A 934 32.05 2.72 -12.49
N ASP A 935 32.85 1.67 -12.52
CA ASP A 935 32.43 0.29 -12.79
C ASP A 935 32.35 -0.56 -11.51
N THR A 936 33.35 -0.42 -10.65
CA THR A 936 33.46 -1.15 -9.37
C THR A 936 33.47 -0.17 -8.20
N THR A 937 32.86 -0.57 -7.08
CA THR A 937 32.91 0.18 -5.82
C THR A 937 33.44 -0.73 -4.72
N LEU A 938 34.45 -0.25 -3.98
CA LEU A 938 35.08 -0.97 -2.90
C LEU A 938 34.87 -0.26 -1.56
N ASP A 939 34.58 -1.04 -0.52
CA ASP A 939 34.59 -0.58 0.88
C ASP A 939 36.03 -0.57 1.41
N VAL A 940 36.54 0.61 1.74
CA VAL A 940 37.93 0.80 2.17
C VAL A 940 37.94 1.38 3.59
N THR A 941 38.72 0.77 4.48
CA THR A 941 38.93 1.23 5.85
C THR A 941 40.10 2.18 5.90
N VAL A 942 39.93 3.35 6.51
CA VAL A 942 40.95 4.36 6.71
C VAL A 942 41.28 4.47 8.19
N PHE A 943 42.38 3.89 8.60
CA PHE A 943 42.83 3.91 9.99
C PHE A 943 43.25 5.31 10.46
N PRO A 944 43.31 5.57 11.80
CA PRO A 944 43.48 6.92 12.33
C PRO A 944 44.74 7.67 11.82
N GLU A 945 45.85 6.97 11.64
CA GLU A 945 47.10 7.58 11.16
C GLU A 945 46.97 8.08 9.71
N VAL A 946 46.33 7.27 8.85
CA VAL A 946 46.09 7.61 7.45
C VAL A 946 44.98 8.67 7.34
N TYR A 947 43.98 8.58 8.21
CA TYR A 947 42.90 9.58 8.25
C TYR A 947 43.41 10.96 8.67
N ALA A 948 44.27 11.02 9.68
CA ALA A 948 44.92 12.27 10.12
C ALA A 948 45.73 12.94 8.98
N LYS A 949 46.34 12.15 8.11
CA LYS A 949 47.15 12.65 7.01
C LYS A 949 46.33 13.02 5.75
N TYR A 950 45.29 12.27 5.43
CA TYR A 950 44.59 12.39 4.15
C TYR A 950 43.11 12.71 4.29
N GLY A 951 42.58 12.91 5.50
CA GLY A 951 41.13 13.07 5.77
C GLY A 951 40.48 14.22 4.99
N MET A 952 41.22 15.31 4.75
CA MET A 952 40.76 16.44 3.94
C MET A 952 40.57 16.09 2.47
N LEU A 953 41.38 15.21 1.91
CA LEU A 953 41.28 14.76 0.53
C LEU A 953 40.10 13.83 0.31
N LEU A 954 39.64 13.13 1.34
CA LEU A 954 38.51 12.21 1.26
C LEU A 954 37.16 12.93 1.09
N SER A 955 37.07 14.23 1.47
CA SER A 955 35.87 15.05 1.28
C SER A 955 35.76 15.65 -0.13
N SER A 956 36.81 15.59 -0.94
CA SER A 956 36.83 16.08 -2.31
C SER A 956 36.17 15.05 -3.23
N LYS A 957 35.28 15.49 -4.12
CA LYS A 957 34.79 14.66 -5.23
C LYS A 957 35.79 14.46 -6.37
N SER A 958 37.07 14.66 -6.09
CA SER A 958 38.18 14.58 -7.06
C SER A 958 38.59 13.14 -7.31
N LEU A 959 39.08 12.88 -8.49
CA LEU A 959 39.70 11.62 -8.85
C LEU A 959 41.12 11.54 -8.21
N LEU A 960 41.40 10.47 -7.50
CA LEU A 960 42.59 10.29 -6.70
C LEU A 960 43.25 8.93 -6.99
N ILE A 961 44.58 8.85 -6.82
CA ILE A 961 45.27 7.57 -6.83
C ILE A 961 45.37 7.05 -5.40
N PHE A 962 44.78 5.90 -5.17
CA PHE A 962 44.76 5.20 -3.89
C PHE A 962 45.76 4.05 -3.91
N THR A 963 46.55 3.92 -2.84
CA THR A 963 47.29 2.68 -2.55
C THR A 963 46.46 1.92 -1.51
N ILE A 964 45.88 0.79 -1.92
CA ILE A 964 45.01 -0.05 -1.10
C ILE A 964 45.50 -1.49 -1.07
N GLU A 965 45.11 -2.20 0.01
CA GLU A 965 45.42 -3.62 0.15
C GLU A 965 44.16 -4.39 0.65
N PRO A 966 44.01 -5.68 0.30
CA PRO A 966 42.95 -6.53 0.82
C PRO A 966 43.10 -6.75 2.32
N ASN A 967 42.03 -6.65 3.08
CA ASN A 967 42.04 -6.98 4.51
C ASN A 967 41.92 -8.49 4.70
N GLN A 968 42.96 -9.10 5.29
CA GLN A 968 43.04 -10.56 5.47
C GLN A 968 42.04 -11.13 6.49
N TYR A 969 41.45 -10.27 7.36
CA TYR A 969 40.59 -10.68 8.46
C TYR A 969 39.10 -10.54 8.19
N GLU A 970 38.66 -9.76 7.21
CA GLU A 970 37.25 -9.57 6.81
C GLU A 970 37.12 -9.65 5.28
N GLY A 971 36.68 -10.77 4.75
CA GLY A 971 36.59 -10.99 3.29
C GLY A 971 35.94 -9.83 2.54
N LYS A 972 36.58 -9.35 1.44
CA LYS A 972 36.24 -8.25 0.54
C LYS A 972 36.29 -6.82 1.12
N LYS A 973 36.88 -6.57 2.28
CA LYS A 973 37.24 -5.21 2.73
C LYS A 973 38.67 -4.88 2.43
N TYR A 974 38.94 -3.62 2.14
CA TYR A 974 40.25 -3.12 1.80
C TYR A 974 40.72 -2.10 2.84
N ILE A 975 42.06 -1.90 2.94
CA ILE A 975 42.71 -0.92 3.80
C ILE A 975 43.36 0.13 2.95
N LEU A 976 43.17 1.40 3.29
CA LEU A 976 43.88 2.53 2.64
C LEU A 976 45.22 2.75 3.29
N ASN A 977 46.28 2.75 2.46
CA ASN A 977 47.64 3.03 2.92
C ASN A 977 48.09 4.45 2.53
N ARG A 978 47.75 4.92 1.33
CA ARG A 978 48.20 6.21 0.81
C ARG A 978 47.23 6.78 -0.24
N ILE A 979 47.17 8.13 -0.31
CA ILE A 979 46.49 8.88 -1.39
C ILE A 979 47.52 9.76 -2.09
N GLU A 980 47.46 9.81 -3.43
CA GLU A 980 48.21 10.71 -4.28
C GLU A 980 47.23 11.52 -5.14
N VAL A 981 47.43 12.84 -5.21
CA VAL A 981 46.64 13.74 -6.05
C VAL A 981 47.22 13.70 -7.47
N ILE A 982 46.35 13.61 -8.48
CA ILE A 982 46.80 13.71 -9.88
C ILE A 982 47.13 15.19 -10.12
N ALA A 983 48.36 15.50 -10.40
CA ALA A 983 48.77 16.84 -10.83
C ALA A 983 48.27 17.05 -12.26
N ASP A 984 47.28 17.93 -12.45
CA ASP A 984 46.89 18.41 -13.78
C ASP A 984 48.05 19.21 -14.42
N GLU A 985 48.63 18.67 -15.45
CA GLU A 985 49.62 19.43 -16.30
C GLU A 985 48.90 20.53 -17.11
N THR A 986 47.58 20.72 -17.01
CA THR A 986 46.78 21.69 -17.80
C THR A 986 46.52 23.03 -17.11
N THR A 987 46.93 23.23 -15.84
CA THR A 987 46.67 24.50 -15.11
C THR A 987 47.87 25.40 -14.91
N SER A 988 48.93 25.23 -15.70
CA SER A 988 50.15 26.09 -15.57
C SER A 988 50.28 27.21 -16.63
N THR A 989 49.17 27.62 -17.30
CA THR A 989 49.23 28.71 -18.28
C THR A 989 48.19 29.79 -18.11
N GLU A 990 47.87 30.21 -16.89
CA GLU A 990 47.23 31.53 -16.66
C GLU A 990 47.47 31.98 -15.21
N LEU A 991 48.70 32.40 -14.92
CA LEU A 991 49.02 33.36 -13.86
C LEU A 991 50.45 33.90 -14.16
N GLN A 992 50.54 34.79 -15.15
CA GLN A 992 51.51 35.88 -15.22
C GLN A 992 50.78 37.17 -15.53
#